data_506e07574aee36322a43538e94fc16a7
#
_entry.id   506e07574aee36322a43538e94fc16a7
#
_cell.length_a   1.000
_cell.length_b   1.000
_cell.length_c   1.000
_cell.angle_alpha   90.00
_cell.angle_beta   90.00
_cell.angle_gamma   90.00
#
_symmetry.space_group_name_H-M   'P 1'
#
loop_
_entity.id
_entity.type
_entity.pdbx_description
1 polymer ?
#
loop_
_entity_poly.entity_id
_entity_poly.type
_entity_poly.pdbx_seq_one_letter_code
_entity_poly.pdbx_strand_id
1 'polypeptide(L)'
;MIRSMHVLKRDGTTEAVSFDKVLIRVKKASKGLNVQPDILTQQVLSQIFDGVKTSDLDELAAQLAAGLSTLHPDYATLASRLTVSNHHKNTHMSFAEVVKLLASQVSQHTNEPIRYVSEDLESVANTFAKEIEARINYDRDYEFDYFGFKTLEKSYLLKDTKGKILERPQHMWMRVALSLWTSGPKTQASDLEKAFETYDLMSQKIYTHATPTLFNAGTPRPQLSSCFLMAMSDDSIAGIYKTLGDCAAISKYAGGIGLHCHNVRARGSIIKGTNGMSNGLVPMLRVFNNTARYVDQGGGRRNGSFAIYLEPWHADVEDFLKMKLNSGAEEERARDLFYALWIPDLFMRRVEDDGVWTLFCPNEAPGLADVYGDEFDALYTRYEKEGRGRKTISAQKLWFKVLDSQIETGTPYLLYKDPANKKSNQQNLGIIKSSNLCTEIIEYSSPEETAVCNLASLALPAFVSKDNKTFDFERLRAVTKSMVNSLNRVIDINFYPTPETRRSNMRHRPIGIGIQGLADVFARLRMPWESPEAMRMNQLIFEHMYYAAVEASCSIAANEGAYETFQGSPASKGLLQPDLWSVKPITEVEGTLDWPTLRDKARRGMRNSLLVAPMPTASTSQILGYTECFEPMTSNIYARRTLAGEFVVVNRYLLDDLMRLGLWSEELKQKIIAQNGSVMGIKEIPEDIQLLYKTSWEIRQRVLIDMAAGRGPFICQSQSLNLFMESPTYAKLTSMHFHAWKQGLKTGCYYLRSKAPVMAQKFTIDPRLQAGGTMTANVDDDSDSGEESSPEDTKVPAEMTSFREKLAAARAAALAGETCTMCSS
;
A
#
# COMPACT_ATOMS: atom_id res chain seq x y z
N MET A 1 -52.43 16.77 -17.85
CA MET A 1 -51.30 17.72 -17.99
C MET A 1 -50.01 16.94 -17.70
N ILE A 2 -49.19 16.77 -18.70
CA ILE A 2 -47.82 16.23 -18.53
C ILE A 2 -47.08 17.29 -17.71
N ARG A 3 -46.79 17.04 -16.44
CA ARG A 3 -45.94 17.97 -15.65
C ARG A 3 -44.60 18.04 -16.31
N SER A 4 -44.23 19.24 -16.79
CA SER A 4 -42.88 19.48 -17.30
C SER A 4 -41.90 19.31 -16.15
N MET A 5 -40.96 18.38 -16.31
CA MET A 5 -39.86 18.20 -15.34
C MET A 5 -38.92 19.42 -15.39
N HIS A 6 -38.41 19.82 -14.22
CA HIS A 6 -37.47 20.94 -14.06
C HIS A 6 -36.15 20.50 -13.47
N VAL A 7 -35.09 21.19 -13.77
CA VAL A 7 -33.77 21.05 -13.16
C VAL A 7 -33.47 22.28 -12.28
N LEU A 8 -32.76 22.03 -11.18
CA LEU A 8 -32.21 23.08 -10.32
C LEU A 8 -30.77 23.40 -10.76
N LYS A 9 -30.55 24.65 -11.15
CA LYS A 9 -29.22 25.13 -11.55
C LYS A 9 -28.33 25.41 -10.34
N ARG A 10 -27.02 25.56 -10.59
CA ARG A 10 -26.02 25.90 -9.56
C ARG A 10 -26.24 27.28 -8.92
N ASP A 11 -26.87 28.21 -9.63
CA ASP A 11 -27.26 29.56 -9.16
C ASP A 11 -28.58 29.56 -8.36
N GLY A 12 -29.22 28.39 -8.17
CA GLY A 12 -30.48 28.22 -7.48
C GLY A 12 -31.74 28.47 -8.36
N THR A 13 -31.57 28.84 -9.62
CA THR A 13 -32.71 28.99 -10.56
C THR A 13 -33.22 27.65 -11.06
N THR A 14 -34.51 27.58 -11.41
CA THR A 14 -35.13 26.40 -12.02
C THR A 14 -35.32 26.59 -13.51
N GLU A 15 -35.18 25.53 -14.28
CA GLU A 15 -35.36 25.53 -15.73
C GLU A 15 -36.00 24.20 -16.18
N ALA A 16 -36.84 24.24 -17.22
CA ALA A 16 -37.42 23.03 -17.80
C ALA A 16 -36.32 22.12 -18.37
N VAL A 17 -36.48 20.82 -18.18
CA VAL A 17 -35.56 19.79 -18.71
C VAL A 17 -35.53 19.89 -20.23
N SER A 18 -34.37 19.99 -20.84
CA SER A 18 -34.18 19.99 -22.29
C SER A 18 -33.18 18.90 -22.72
N PHE A 19 -33.65 17.99 -23.58
CA PHE A 19 -32.80 16.97 -24.22
C PHE A 19 -31.58 17.61 -24.90
N ASP A 20 -31.82 18.66 -25.69
CA ASP A 20 -30.77 19.33 -26.49
C ASP A 20 -29.65 19.92 -25.62
N LYS A 21 -30.00 20.46 -24.42
CA LYS A 21 -29.00 21.04 -23.52
C LYS A 21 -28.10 19.93 -22.90
N VAL A 22 -28.67 18.81 -22.54
CA VAL A 22 -27.91 17.65 -22.06
C VAL A 22 -27.05 17.09 -23.19
N LEU A 23 -27.61 16.90 -24.37
CA LEU A 23 -26.88 16.41 -25.54
C LEU A 23 -25.70 17.33 -25.94
N ILE A 24 -25.93 18.67 -26.01
CA ILE A 24 -24.85 19.64 -26.29
C ILE A 24 -23.75 19.54 -25.26
N ARG A 25 -24.09 19.34 -23.98
CA ARG A 25 -23.13 19.15 -22.88
C ARG A 25 -22.28 17.91 -23.10
N VAL A 26 -22.92 16.77 -23.42
CA VAL A 26 -22.23 15.51 -23.69
C VAL A 26 -21.38 15.59 -24.94
N LYS A 27 -21.93 16.14 -26.05
CA LYS A 27 -21.20 16.38 -27.33
C LYS A 27 -19.96 17.25 -27.16
N LYS A 28 -20.02 18.28 -26.31
CA LYS A 28 -18.84 19.11 -26.02
C LYS A 28 -17.73 18.31 -25.30
N ALA A 29 -18.10 17.44 -24.35
CA ALA A 29 -17.15 16.61 -23.64
C ALA A 29 -16.57 15.47 -24.48
N SER A 30 -17.34 14.97 -25.45
CA SER A 30 -16.96 13.86 -26.34
C SER A 30 -16.17 14.29 -27.59
N LYS A 31 -15.82 15.57 -27.73
CA LYS A 31 -15.06 16.04 -28.91
C LYS A 31 -13.76 15.26 -29.10
N GLY A 32 -13.61 14.65 -30.30
CA GLY A 32 -12.42 13.84 -30.65
C GLY A 32 -12.41 12.44 -30.07
N LEU A 33 -13.51 11.95 -29.48
CA LEU A 33 -13.67 10.61 -28.94
C LEU A 33 -14.61 9.78 -29.82
N ASN A 34 -14.33 8.48 -29.91
CA ASN A 34 -15.18 7.51 -30.61
C ASN A 34 -16.28 6.97 -29.67
N VAL A 35 -17.28 7.78 -29.42
CA VAL A 35 -18.42 7.49 -28.52
C VAL A 35 -19.73 7.92 -29.15
N GLN A 36 -20.85 7.48 -28.61
CA GLN A 36 -22.21 7.81 -29.09
C GLN A 36 -22.91 8.73 -28.06
N PRO A 37 -22.82 10.07 -28.22
CA PRO A 37 -23.38 11.03 -27.26
C PRO A 37 -24.90 10.93 -27.09
N ASP A 38 -25.62 10.60 -28.17
CA ASP A 38 -27.06 10.49 -28.16
C ASP A 38 -27.57 9.36 -27.26
N ILE A 39 -26.93 8.19 -27.32
CA ILE A 39 -27.26 7.03 -26.47
C ILE A 39 -27.02 7.37 -25.00
N LEU A 40 -25.87 7.95 -24.68
CA LEU A 40 -25.57 8.37 -23.30
C LEU A 40 -26.60 9.38 -22.79
N THR A 41 -26.98 10.35 -23.64
CA THR A 41 -27.99 11.36 -23.28
C THR A 41 -29.36 10.74 -23.01
N GLN A 42 -29.78 9.75 -23.79
CA GLN A 42 -31.03 9.01 -23.53
C GLN A 42 -30.99 8.26 -22.20
N GLN A 43 -29.87 7.58 -21.89
CA GLN A 43 -29.71 6.90 -20.61
C GLN A 43 -29.73 7.87 -19.42
N VAL A 44 -29.12 9.04 -19.53
CA VAL A 44 -29.18 10.09 -18.51
C VAL A 44 -30.62 10.53 -18.28
N LEU A 45 -31.34 10.86 -19.36
CA LEU A 45 -32.70 11.36 -19.25
C LEU A 45 -33.73 10.32 -18.75
N SER A 46 -33.48 9.03 -18.97
CA SER A 46 -34.33 7.97 -18.45
C SER A 46 -34.27 7.82 -16.91
N GLN A 47 -33.27 8.41 -16.27
CA GLN A 47 -33.02 8.28 -14.82
C GLN A 47 -33.24 9.58 -14.05
N ILE A 48 -33.70 10.67 -14.71
CA ILE A 48 -33.92 11.95 -14.02
C ILE A 48 -35.28 12.02 -13.34
N PHE A 49 -35.36 12.86 -12.31
CA PHE A 49 -36.57 13.22 -11.61
C PHE A 49 -36.76 14.74 -11.55
N ASP A 50 -37.97 15.18 -11.23
CA ASP A 50 -38.26 16.62 -11.14
C ASP A 50 -37.47 17.29 -10.01
N GLY A 51 -36.83 18.41 -10.31
CA GLY A 51 -35.98 19.14 -9.37
C GLY A 51 -34.53 18.63 -9.25
N VAL A 52 -34.09 17.69 -10.12
CA VAL A 52 -32.70 17.21 -10.11
C VAL A 52 -31.72 18.36 -10.33
N LYS A 53 -30.62 18.38 -9.58
CA LYS A 53 -29.58 19.41 -9.75
C LYS A 53 -28.78 19.16 -11.02
N THR A 54 -28.40 20.21 -11.70
CA THR A 54 -27.55 20.10 -12.90
C THR A 54 -26.15 19.57 -12.59
N SER A 55 -25.66 19.70 -11.35
CA SER A 55 -24.45 19.03 -10.86
C SER A 55 -24.59 17.52 -10.84
N ASP A 56 -25.76 17.03 -10.41
CA ASP A 56 -26.03 15.60 -10.28
C ASP A 56 -26.29 14.97 -11.66
N LEU A 57 -26.79 15.74 -12.62
CA LEU A 57 -26.87 15.32 -14.03
C LEU A 57 -25.49 15.15 -14.66
N ASP A 58 -24.56 16.08 -14.42
CA ASP A 58 -23.18 15.93 -14.88
C ASP A 58 -22.52 14.69 -14.23
N GLU A 59 -22.80 14.41 -12.95
CA GLU A 59 -22.31 13.24 -12.24
C GLU A 59 -22.92 11.95 -12.81
N LEU A 60 -24.22 11.89 -12.99
CA LEU A 60 -24.92 10.74 -13.58
C LEU A 60 -24.39 10.43 -14.99
N ALA A 61 -24.18 11.46 -15.80
CA ALA A 61 -23.63 11.29 -17.15
C ALA A 61 -22.19 10.72 -17.11
N ALA A 62 -21.37 11.17 -16.17
CA ALA A 62 -20.02 10.62 -15.98
C ALA A 62 -20.05 9.16 -15.53
N GLN A 63 -20.94 8.80 -14.60
CA GLN A 63 -21.07 7.43 -14.12
C GLN A 63 -21.54 6.48 -15.22
N LEU A 64 -22.55 6.87 -15.98
CA LEU A 64 -23.05 6.08 -17.12
C LEU A 64 -21.96 5.91 -18.19
N ALA A 65 -21.22 6.99 -18.51
CA ALA A 65 -20.09 6.90 -19.43
C ALA A 65 -19.02 5.94 -18.92
N ALA A 66 -18.67 5.97 -17.61
CA ALA A 66 -17.72 5.01 -17.02
C ALA A 66 -18.19 3.56 -17.15
N GLY A 67 -19.51 3.30 -17.03
CA GLY A 67 -20.11 1.99 -17.26
C GLY A 67 -19.99 1.49 -18.71
N LEU A 68 -19.93 2.41 -19.67
CA LEU A 68 -19.78 2.08 -21.08
C LEU A 68 -18.31 1.90 -21.52
N SER A 69 -17.34 2.02 -20.63
CA SER A 69 -15.90 1.89 -20.94
C SER A 69 -15.50 0.53 -21.50
N THR A 70 -16.31 -0.50 -21.27
CA THR A 70 -16.14 -1.85 -21.86
C THR A 70 -16.52 -1.91 -23.33
N LEU A 71 -17.32 -0.97 -23.85
CA LEU A 71 -17.65 -0.88 -25.27
C LEU A 71 -16.53 -0.23 -26.07
N HIS A 72 -15.95 0.85 -25.51
CA HIS A 72 -14.82 1.57 -26.09
C HIS A 72 -14.05 2.33 -25.01
N PRO A 73 -12.69 2.35 -25.01
CA PRO A 73 -11.87 3.07 -24.01
C PRO A 73 -12.20 4.56 -23.91
N ASP A 74 -12.62 5.18 -24.99
CA ASP A 74 -12.97 6.61 -25.04
C ASP A 74 -14.14 7.00 -24.13
N TYR A 75 -15.00 6.05 -23.76
CA TYR A 75 -16.02 6.30 -22.73
C TYR A 75 -15.42 6.56 -21.34
N ALA A 76 -14.30 5.93 -21.00
CA ALA A 76 -13.59 6.23 -19.76
C ALA A 76 -13.03 7.66 -19.79
N THR A 77 -12.50 8.10 -20.93
CA THR A 77 -12.05 9.48 -21.14
C THR A 77 -13.22 10.47 -21.08
N LEU A 78 -14.38 10.13 -21.67
CA LEU A 78 -15.59 10.95 -21.57
C LEU A 78 -16.06 11.09 -20.13
N ALA A 79 -16.10 10.00 -19.36
CA ALA A 79 -16.45 10.00 -17.95
C ALA A 79 -15.55 10.94 -17.15
N SER A 80 -14.24 10.84 -17.34
CA SER A 80 -13.26 11.75 -16.74
C SER A 80 -13.52 13.21 -17.09
N ARG A 81 -13.69 13.53 -18.37
CA ARG A 81 -13.94 14.90 -18.82
C ARG A 81 -15.23 15.49 -18.22
N LEU A 82 -16.29 14.72 -18.12
CA LEU A 82 -17.55 15.15 -17.50
C LEU A 82 -17.36 15.43 -16.01
N THR A 83 -16.69 14.53 -15.28
CA THR A 83 -16.40 14.66 -13.85
C THR A 83 -15.54 15.88 -13.55
N VAL A 84 -14.40 16.03 -14.25
CA VAL A 84 -13.49 17.17 -14.07
C VAL A 84 -14.18 18.49 -14.36
N SER A 85 -14.91 18.57 -15.47
CA SER A 85 -15.65 19.76 -15.81
C SER A 85 -16.78 20.08 -14.82
N ASN A 86 -17.44 19.06 -14.25
CA ASN A 86 -18.42 19.25 -13.17
C ASN A 86 -17.74 19.82 -11.92
N HIS A 87 -16.62 19.26 -11.52
CA HIS A 87 -15.82 19.71 -10.37
C HIS A 87 -15.34 21.16 -10.56
N HIS A 88 -14.82 21.52 -11.73
CA HIS A 88 -14.37 22.88 -12.04
C HIS A 88 -15.50 23.91 -11.97
N LYS A 89 -16.74 23.53 -12.33
CA LYS A 89 -17.91 24.41 -12.20
C LYS A 89 -18.37 24.59 -10.74
N ASN A 90 -18.03 23.66 -9.85
CA ASN A 90 -18.41 23.67 -8.44
C ASN A 90 -17.35 24.28 -7.52
N THR A 91 -16.12 24.53 -8.01
CA THR A 91 -14.96 25.03 -7.27
C THR A 91 -14.45 26.35 -7.84
N HIS A 92 -13.80 27.14 -6.99
CA HIS A 92 -13.18 28.39 -7.43
C HIS A 92 -11.91 28.10 -8.27
N MET A 93 -11.64 28.94 -9.27
CA MET A 93 -10.48 28.76 -10.14
C MET A 93 -9.18 29.24 -9.47
N SER A 94 -9.21 30.41 -8.80
CA SER A 94 -8.00 31.01 -8.23
C SER A 94 -7.53 30.25 -6.99
N PHE A 95 -6.26 29.87 -6.99
CA PHE A 95 -5.61 29.21 -5.85
C PHE A 95 -5.61 30.11 -4.60
N ALA A 96 -5.26 31.41 -4.74
CA ALA A 96 -5.21 32.33 -3.64
C ALA A 96 -6.59 32.52 -2.96
N GLU A 97 -7.68 32.59 -3.75
CA GLU A 97 -9.03 32.67 -3.20
C GLU A 97 -9.45 31.37 -2.48
N VAL A 98 -9.06 30.20 -2.98
CA VAL A 98 -9.31 28.92 -2.32
C VAL A 98 -8.55 28.84 -1.00
N VAL A 99 -7.28 29.25 -0.95
CA VAL A 99 -6.48 29.31 0.29
C VAL A 99 -7.14 30.25 1.29
N LYS A 100 -7.60 31.42 0.88
CA LYS A 100 -8.31 32.38 1.72
C LYS A 100 -9.61 31.80 2.29
N LEU A 101 -10.41 31.10 1.45
CA LEU A 101 -11.61 30.39 1.92
C LEU A 101 -11.29 29.33 2.95
N LEU A 102 -10.21 28.55 2.77
CA LEU A 102 -9.74 27.53 3.72
C LEU A 102 -9.20 28.14 5.01
N ALA A 103 -8.62 29.35 4.96
CA ALA A 103 -8.10 30.06 6.13
C ALA A 103 -9.21 30.69 6.99
N SER A 104 -10.37 31.01 6.38
CA SER A 104 -11.48 31.77 7.01
C SER A 104 -12.72 30.92 7.29
N GLN A 105 -12.57 29.62 7.53
CA GLN A 105 -13.70 28.74 7.89
C GLN A 105 -14.24 29.05 9.29
N VAL A 106 -15.50 28.73 9.52
CA VAL A 106 -16.18 28.89 10.81
C VAL A 106 -16.90 27.61 11.19
N SER A 107 -16.82 27.23 12.47
CA SER A 107 -17.56 26.07 13.01
C SER A 107 -19.07 26.28 12.85
N GLN A 108 -19.78 25.28 12.36
CA GLN A 108 -21.24 25.37 12.19
C GLN A 108 -22.01 25.43 13.53
N HIS A 109 -21.40 24.94 14.62
CA HIS A 109 -22.06 24.80 15.91
C HIS A 109 -21.62 25.84 16.92
N THR A 110 -20.32 26.22 16.92
CA THR A 110 -19.77 27.13 17.92
C THR A 110 -19.53 28.53 17.37
N ASN A 111 -19.63 28.75 16.05
CA ASN A 111 -19.22 29.98 15.35
C ASN A 111 -17.76 30.40 15.58
N GLU A 112 -16.92 29.50 16.10
CA GLU A 112 -15.50 29.75 16.26
C GLU A 112 -14.78 29.67 14.92
N PRO A 113 -13.75 30.53 14.69
CA PRO A 113 -12.93 30.46 13.48
C PRO A 113 -12.12 29.16 13.45
N ILE A 114 -12.10 28.51 12.28
CA ILE A 114 -11.33 27.31 12.01
C ILE A 114 -10.41 27.59 10.84
N ARG A 115 -9.13 27.29 10.99
CA ARG A 115 -8.15 27.36 9.89
C ARG A 115 -7.81 25.97 9.41
N TYR A 116 -7.99 25.71 8.12
CA TYR A 116 -7.56 24.47 7.47
C TYR A 116 -6.19 24.56 6.82
N VAL A 117 -5.66 25.78 6.63
CA VAL A 117 -4.33 26.05 6.06
C VAL A 117 -3.52 26.93 6.99
N SER A 118 -2.19 26.80 6.93
CA SER A 118 -1.26 27.57 7.76
C SER A 118 -1.22 29.05 7.34
N GLU A 119 -0.80 29.91 8.26
CA GLU A 119 -0.58 31.33 8.00
C GLU A 119 0.53 31.56 6.97
N ASP A 120 1.58 30.75 7.02
CA ASP A 120 2.68 30.80 6.05
C ASP A 120 2.20 30.53 4.64
N LEU A 121 1.36 29.50 4.43
CA LEU A 121 0.79 29.20 3.12
C LEU A 121 -0.12 30.31 2.63
N GLU A 122 -0.96 30.87 3.49
CA GLU A 122 -1.83 32.00 3.15
C GLU A 122 -1.03 33.24 2.75
N SER A 123 0.04 33.56 3.49
CA SER A 123 0.95 34.66 3.17
C SER A 123 1.61 34.50 1.82
N VAL A 124 2.15 33.30 1.51
CA VAL A 124 2.76 32.98 0.21
C VAL A 124 1.75 33.07 -0.91
N ALA A 125 0.56 32.47 -0.74
CA ALA A 125 -0.49 32.46 -1.74
C ALA A 125 -0.97 33.87 -2.10
N ASN A 126 -1.00 34.77 -1.13
CA ASN A 126 -1.37 36.19 -1.35
C ASN A 126 -0.23 36.99 -1.98
N THR A 127 1.01 36.81 -1.49
CA THR A 127 2.17 37.59 -1.95
C THR A 127 2.56 37.26 -3.39
N PHE A 128 2.54 35.98 -3.76
CA PHE A 128 2.96 35.47 -5.07
C PHE A 128 1.79 34.98 -5.92
N ALA A 129 0.58 35.54 -5.70
CA ALA A 129 -0.64 35.08 -6.35
C ALA A 129 -0.52 35.02 -7.89
N LYS A 130 0.11 36.02 -8.52
CA LYS A 130 0.27 36.11 -9.98
C LYS A 130 1.21 35.03 -10.51
N GLU A 131 2.34 34.82 -9.86
CA GLU A 131 3.36 33.84 -10.22
C GLU A 131 2.80 32.41 -10.06
N ILE A 132 2.10 32.16 -8.98
CA ILE A 132 1.47 30.86 -8.69
C ILE A 132 0.39 30.55 -9.74
N GLU A 133 -0.53 31.50 -10.00
CA GLU A 133 -1.59 31.31 -11.02
C GLU A 133 -1.03 31.12 -12.42
N ALA A 134 0.04 31.82 -12.79
CA ALA A 134 0.71 31.65 -14.07
C ALA A 134 1.34 30.24 -14.24
N ARG A 135 1.70 29.59 -13.13
CA ARG A 135 2.32 28.27 -13.13
C ARG A 135 1.33 27.12 -13.13
N ILE A 136 0.15 27.31 -12.52
CA ILE A 136 -0.85 26.28 -12.43
C ILE A 136 -1.44 25.97 -13.81
N ASN A 137 -1.39 24.69 -14.19
CA ASN A 137 -2.00 24.19 -15.42
C ASN A 137 -3.23 23.33 -15.11
N TYR A 138 -4.41 23.92 -15.15
CA TYR A 138 -5.67 23.24 -14.85
C TYR A 138 -6.07 22.19 -15.91
N ASP A 139 -5.50 22.21 -17.10
CA ASP A 139 -5.77 21.21 -18.13
C ASP A 139 -5.22 19.83 -17.73
N ARG A 140 -4.21 19.77 -16.86
CA ARG A 140 -3.69 18.52 -16.29
C ARG A 140 -4.71 17.76 -15.43
N ASP A 141 -5.77 18.42 -14.94
CA ASP A 141 -6.86 17.73 -14.24
C ASP A 141 -7.58 16.74 -15.17
N TYR A 142 -7.63 17.01 -16.47
CA TYR A 142 -8.23 16.14 -17.49
C TYR A 142 -7.38 14.90 -17.84
N GLU A 143 -6.17 14.79 -17.30
CA GLU A 143 -5.31 13.61 -17.45
C GLU A 143 -5.61 12.51 -16.40
N PHE A 144 -6.40 12.82 -15.37
CA PHE A 144 -6.87 11.80 -14.43
C PHE A 144 -7.96 10.94 -15.07
N ASP A 145 -7.96 9.65 -14.76
CA ASP A 145 -9.11 8.80 -15.06
C ASP A 145 -10.28 9.08 -14.09
N TYR A 146 -11.45 8.57 -14.42
CA TYR A 146 -12.66 8.77 -13.62
C TYR A 146 -12.47 8.32 -12.17
N PHE A 147 -11.90 7.13 -11.95
CA PHE A 147 -11.75 6.55 -10.60
C PHE A 147 -10.68 7.24 -9.77
N GLY A 148 -9.56 7.61 -10.40
CA GLY A 148 -8.51 8.41 -9.77
C GLY A 148 -9.03 9.77 -9.32
N PHE A 149 -9.80 10.44 -10.17
CA PHE A 149 -10.40 11.72 -9.83
C PHE A 149 -11.44 11.60 -8.70
N LYS A 150 -12.28 10.57 -8.73
CA LYS A 150 -13.24 10.30 -7.62
C LYS A 150 -12.54 9.96 -6.31
N THR A 151 -11.40 9.30 -6.36
CA THR A 151 -10.57 9.05 -5.16
C THR A 151 -10.03 10.35 -4.56
N LEU A 152 -9.58 11.29 -5.42
CA LEU A 152 -9.19 12.64 -4.99
C LEU A 152 -10.35 13.39 -4.32
N GLU A 153 -11.52 13.45 -4.96
CA GLU A 153 -12.71 14.11 -4.42
C GLU A 153 -13.16 13.53 -3.08
N LYS A 154 -13.16 12.21 -2.97
CA LYS A 154 -13.63 11.51 -1.77
C LYS A 154 -12.72 11.79 -0.57
N SER A 155 -11.40 11.69 -0.75
CA SER A 155 -10.47 11.53 0.37
C SER A 155 -9.39 12.61 0.45
N TYR A 156 -8.94 13.21 -0.64
CA TYR A 156 -7.73 14.03 -0.67
C TYR A 156 -7.96 15.54 -0.69
N LEU A 157 -8.93 15.99 -1.48
CA LEU A 157 -9.18 17.42 -1.65
C LEU A 157 -9.81 18.03 -0.40
N LEU A 158 -9.33 19.19 0.01
CA LEU A 158 -9.83 19.90 1.19
C LEU A 158 -11.25 20.40 0.99
N LYS A 159 -12.06 20.28 2.05
CA LYS A 159 -13.47 20.58 2.10
C LYS A 159 -13.73 21.69 3.13
N ASP A 160 -14.84 22.40 2.96
CA ASP A 160 -15.32 23.31 3.98
C ASP A 160 -15.96 22.57 5.18
N THR A 161 -16.41 23.32 6.19
CA THR A 161 -17.07 22.77 7.38
C THR A 161 -18.40 22.07 7.08
N LYS A 162 -18.97 22.24 5.87
CA LYS A 162 -20.19 21.59 5.39
C LYS A 162 -19.92 20.37 4.52
N GLY A 163 -18.65 20.02 4.32
CA GLY A 163 -18.24 18.89 3.48
C GLY A 163 -18.17 19.19 1.99
N LYS A 164 -18.38 20.45 1.56
CA LYS A 164 -18.22 20.84 0.17
C LYS A 164 -16.74 20.96 -0.18
N ILE A 165 -16.33 20.33 -1.30
CA ILE A 165 -14.96 20.39 -1.79
C ILE A 165 -14.64 21.81 -2.27
N LEU A 166 -13.51 22.34 -1.82
CA LEU A 166 -13.01 23.66 -2.20
C LEU A 166 -11.82 23.58 -3.16
N GLU A 167 -10.92 22.60 -2.98
CA GLU A 167 -9.73 22.44 -3.80
C GLU A 167 -10.03 21.76 -5.14
N ARG A 168 -9.24 22.11 -6.17
CA ARG A 168 -9.01 21.32 -7.38
C ARG A 168 -7.77 20.45 -7.19
N PRO A 169 -7.56 19.38 -7.97
CA PRO A 169 -6.33 18.57 -7.89
C PRO A 169 -5.06 19.42 -8.04
N GLN A 170 -5.06 20.40 -8.97
CA GLN A 170 -3.91 21.28 -9.15
C GLN A 170 -3.66 22.19 -7.94
N HIS A 171 -4.71 22.58 -7.20
CA HIS A 171 -4.55 23.31 -5.95
C HIS A 171 -3.86 22.44 -4.89
N MET A 172 -4.25 21.16 -4.77
CA MET A 172 -3.61 20.22 -3.85
C MET A 172 -2.11 20.05 -4.17
N TRP A 173 -1.76 19.82 -5.44
CA TRP A 173 -0.35 19.68 -5.83
C TRP A 173 0.44 20.98 -5.55
N MET A 174 -0.12 22.13 -5.84
CA MET A 174 0.54 23.42 -5.57
C MET A 174 0.66 23.68 -4.07
N ARG A 175 -0.37 23.38 -3.26
CA ARG A 175 -0.35 23.50 -1.82
C ARG A 175 0.78 22.65 -1.20
N VAL A 176 0.90 21.40 -1.65
CA VAL A 176 1.98 20.50 -1.19
C VAL A 176 3.34 21.07 -1.56
N ALA A 177 3.55 21.45 -2.80
CA ALA A 177 4.81 21.96 -3.30
C ALA A 177 5.24 23.25 -2.58
N LEU A 178 4.34 24.22 -2.43
CA LEU A 178 4.62 25.46 -1.68
C LEU A 178 4.93 25.17 -0.22
N SER A 179 4.17 24.29 0.42
CA SER A 179 4.39 23.93 1.82
C SER A 179 5.78 23.33 2.08
N LEU A 180 6.34 22.58 1.13
CA LEU A 180 7.66 21.97 1.27
C LEU A 180 8.81 22.99 1.15
N TRP A 181 8.67 24.00 0.31
CA TRP A 181 9.81 24.84 -0.07
C TRP A 181 9.73 26.27 0.44
N THR A 182 8.56 26.76 0.84
CA THR A 182 8.38 28.15 1.25
C THR A 182 8.30 28.32 2.77
N SER A 183 8.57 29.51 3.26
CA SER A 183 8.63 29.85 4.69
C SER A 183 7.86 31.15 4.98
N GLY A 184 6.63 31.25 4.51
CA GLY A 184 5.76 32.41 4.69
C GLY A 184 6.38 33.70 4.13
N PRO A 185 6.41 34.78 4.93
CA PRO A 185 6.95 36.07 4.48
C PRO A 185 8.45 36.04 4.16
N LYS A 186 9.19 35.01 4.56
CA LYS A 186 10.64 34.87 4.32
C LYS A 186 10.96 34.13 3.01
N THR A 187 9.96 33.75 2.26
CA THR A 187 10.10 33.02 1.01
C THR A 187 10.91 33.82 -0.01
N GLN A 188 11.93 33.17 -0.59
CA GLN A 188 12.77 33.72 -1.65
C GLN A 188 12.32 33.21 -3.02
N ALA A 189 12.77 33.89 -4.08
CA ALA A 189 12.46 33.47 -5.47
C ALA A 189 12.98 32.06 -5.78
N SER A 190 14.16 31.70 -5.25
CA SER A 190 14.75 30.36 -5.39
C SER A 190 13.90 29.25 -4.73
N ASP A 191 13.20 29.58 -3.64
CA ASP A 191 12.32 28.61 -2.95
C ASP A 191 11.06 28.40 -3.77
N LEU A 192 10.52 29.47 -4.39
CA LEU A 192 9.38 29.40 -5.26
C LEU A 192 9.66 28.56 -6.52
N GLU A 193 10.84 28.70 -7.13
CA GLU A 193 11.25 27.88 -8.28
C GLU A 193 11.32 26.39 -7.93
N LYS A 194 11.89 26.03 -6.77
CA LYS A 194 11.89 24.63 -6.28
C LYS A 194 10.47 24.12 -6.04
N ALA A 195 9.59 24.96 -5.50
CA ALA A 195 8.18 24.60 -5.34
C ALA A 195 7.52 24.36 -6.70
N PHE A 196 7.79 25.19 -7.68
CA PHE A 196 7.25 25.02 -9.05
C PHE A 196 7.78 23.76 -9.74
N GLU A 197 9.06 23.44 -9.58
CA GLU A 197 9.62 22.18 -10.09
C GLU A 197 8.92 20.97 -9.46
N THR A 198 8.76 20.98 -8.13
CA THR A 198 8.07 19.93 -7.38
C THR A 198 6.59 19.80 -7.81
N TYR A 199 5.89 20.94 -7.98
CA TYR A 199 4.53 20.98 -8.51
C TYR A 199 4.46 20.34 -9.90
N ASP A 200 5.34 20.70 -10.81
CA ASP A 200 5.34 20.19 -12.18
C ASP A 200 5.52 18.67 -12.23
N LEU A 201 6.44 18.14 -11.44
CA LEU A 201 6.70 16.72 -11.38
C LEU A 201 5.49 15.93 -10.82
N MET A 202 4.86 16.43 -9.75
CA MET A 202 3.67 15.79 -9.18
C MET A 202 2.44 15.95 -10.07
N SER A 203 2.18 17.14 -10.58
CA SER A 203 1.00 17.43 -11.40
C SER A 203 1.01 16.72 -12.76
N GLN A 204 2.20 16.40 -13.30
CA GLN A 204 2.39 15.57 -14.48
C GLN A 204 2.40 14.06 -14.17
N LYS A 205 2.09 13.66 -12.94
CA LYS A 205 2.01 12.26 -12.51
C LYS A 205 3.32 11.50 -12.67
N ILE A 206 4.48 12.17 -12.48
CA ILE A 206 5.81 11.56 -12.58
C ILE A 206 6.21 10.90 -11.26
N TYR A 207 5.85 11.53 -10.14
CA TYR A 207 5.92 10.94 -8.81
C TYR A 207 4.85 11.52 -7.89
N THR A 208 4.66 10.94 -6.73
CA THR A 208 3.79 11.48 -5.69
C THR A 208 4.36 11.24 -4.31
N HIS A 209 4.12 12.18 -3.40
CA HIS A 209 4.30 11.96 -1.97
C HIS A 209 3.24 11.00 -1.42
N ALA A 210 3.52 10.43 -0.26
CA ALA A 210 2.59 9.58 0.47
C ALA A 210 1.34 10.34 0.94
N THR A 211 0.30 9.59 1.19
CA THR A 211 -1.02 10.09 1.59
C THR A 211 -1.00 11.13 2.71
N PRO A 212 -0.26 10.96 3.85
CA PRO A 212 -0.22 11.98 4.89
C PRO A 212 0.35 13.31 4.42
N THR A 213 1.36 13.28 3.56
CA THR A 213 1.92 14.51 2.96
C THR A 213 0.87 15.22 2.10
N LEU A 214 0.15 14.47 1.25
CA LEU A 214 -0.90 15.05 0.40
C LEU A 214 -2.06 15.64 1.22
N PHE A 215 -2.42 15.00 2.33
CA PHE A 215 -3.50 15.49 3.20
C PHE A 215 -3.13 16.73 4.01
N ASN A 216 -1.93 16.74 4.59
CA ASN A 216 -1.58 17.61 5.71
C ASN A 216 -0.58 18.71 5.36
N ALA A 217 0.10 18.64 4.20
CA ALA A 217 1.01 19.70 3.81
C ALA A 217 0.26 21.04 3.66
N GLY A 218 0.78 22.08 4.26
CA GLY A 218 0.18 23.41 4.29
C GLY A 218 -0.95 23.60 5.31
N THR A 219 -1.21 22.59 6.16
CA THR A 219 -2.13 22.73 7.30
C THR A 219 -1.40 23.28 8.55
N PRO A 220 -2.12 23.75 9.59
CA PRO A 220 -1.48 24.31 10.79
C PRO A 220 -0.63 23.30 11.59
N ARG A 221 -0.90 22.00 11.46
CA ARG A 221 -0.13 20.92 12.09
C ARG A 221 0.18 19.84 11.07
N PRO A 222 1.21 20.05 10.22
CA PRO A 222 1.48 19.19 9.10
C PRO A 222 2.19 17.90 9.54
N GLN A 223 1.43 16.90 10.01
CA GLN A 223 1.96 15.57 10.20
C GLN A 223 2.02 14.89 8.82
N LEU A 224 3.23 14.75 8.27
CA LEU A 224 3.49 14.33 6.89
C LEU A 224 3.99 12.90 6.77
N SER A 225 4.35 12.26 7.90
CA SER A 225 4.96 10.94 7.94
C SER A 225 3.90 9.83 7.88
N SER A 226 4.23 8.74 7.18
CA SER A 226 3.31 7.61 7.00
C SER A 226 3.48 6.51 8.03
N CYS A 227 4.74 6.22 8.42
CA CYS A 227 5.11 5.01 9.11
C CYS A 227 5.86 5.31 10.39
N PHE A 228 5.48 4.60 11.46
CA PHE A 228 6.06 4.71 12.79
C PHE A 228 6.38 3.32 13.33
N LEU A 229 7.62 3.12 13.80
CA LEU A 229 8.06 1.88 14.44
C LEU A 229 8.32 2.15 15.90
N MET A 230 7.59 1.45 16.77
CA MET A 230 7.61 1.67 18.20
C MET A 230 8.15 0.46 18.94
N ALA A 231 8.96 0.71 19.96
CA ALA A 231 9.31 -0.27 20.97
C ALA A 231 8.29 -0.20 22.11
N MET A 232 7.93 -1.34 22.69
CA MET A 232 7.28 -1.36 24.00
C MET A 232 8.24 -0.72 25.01
N SER A 233 7.78 0.32 25.70
CA SER A 233 8.66 1.14 26.54
C SER A 233 9.31 0.37 27.67
N ASP A 234 8.51 -0.49 28.33
CA ASP A 234 8.98 -1.34 29.43
C ASP A 234 7.97 -2.47 29.70
N ASP A 235 8.42 -3.57 30.31
CA ASP A 235 7.58 -4.67 30.79
C ASP A 235 6.95 -4.32 32.16
N SER A 236 6.23 -3.21 32.21
CA SER A 236 5.48 -2.72 33.36
C SER A 236 4.18 -2.08 32.92
N ILE A 237 3.20 -1.95 33.83
CA ILE A 237 1.95 -1.25 33.54
C ILE A 237 2.22 0.18 33.09
N ALA A 238 3.13 0.89 33.72
CA ALA A 238 3.48 2.27 33.33
C ALA A 238 4.05 2.33 31.90
N GLY A 239 4.99 1.42 31.57
CA GLY A 239 5.58 1.34 30.22
C GLY A 239 4.59 0.94 29.15
N ILE A 240 3.74 -0.06 29.42
CA ILE A 240 2.70 -0.51 28.49
C ILE A 240 1.69 0.61 28.19
N TYR A 241 1.20 1.32 29.22
CA TYR A 241 0.24 2.40 29.04
C TYR A 241 0.88 3.67 28.46
N LYS A 242 2.17 3.95 28.72
CA LYS A 242 2.90 4.98 27.99
C LYS A 242 2.90 4.67 26.50
N THR A 243 3.29 3.47 26.11
CA THR A 243 3.32 3.02 24.71
C THR A 243 1.92 3.10 24.07
N LEU A 244 0.88 2.71 24.80
CA LEU A 244 -0.51 2.81 24.35
C LEU A 244 -0.91 4.26 24.09
N GLY A 245 -0.53 5.19 25.00
CA GLY A 245 -0.78 6.62 24.84
C GLY A 245 -0.06 7.21 23.65
N ASP A 246 1.19 6.83 23.42
CA ASP A 246 1.97 7.25 22.24
C ASP A 246 1.37 6.71 20.94
N CYS A 247 0.91 5.44 20.91
CA CYS A 247 0.16 4.88 19.80
C CYS A 247 -1.12 5.69 19.50
N ALA A 248 -1.87 6.08 20.55
CA ALA A 248 -3.06 6.90 20.39
C ALA A 248 -2.72 8.29 19.82
N ALA A 249 -1.64 8.92 20.31
CA ALA A 249 -1.17 10.21 19.82
C ALA A 249 -0.78 10.18 18.34
N ILE A 250 -0.07 9.14 17.90
CA ILE A 250 0.33 8.93 16.50
C ILE A 250 -0.90 8.64 15.63
N SER A 251 -1.79 7.75 16.10
CA SER A 251 -3.01 7.37 15.38
C SER A 251 -3.95 8.56 15.15
N LYS A 252 -4.03 9.49 16.12
CA LYS A 252 -4.79 10.75 15.99
C LYS A 252 -4.43 11.53 14.72
N TYR A 253 -3.18 11.46 14.29
CA TYR A 253 -2.67 12.14 13.10
C TYR A 253 -2.53 11.19 11.89
N ALA A 254 -3.27 10.09 11.88
CA ALA A 254 -3.31 9.12 10.79
C ALA A 254 -1.96 8.41 10.49
N GLY A 255 -1.09 8.26 11.49
CA GLY A 255 0.13 7.47 11.39
C GLY A 255 -0.13 5.97 11.48
N GLY A 256 0.43 5.16 10.59
CA GLY A 256 0.43 3.70 10.67
C GLY A 256 1.55 3.22 11.59
N ILE A 257 1.28 2.25 12.48
CA ILE A 257 2.19 1.84 13.54
C ILE A 257 2.60 0.38 13.40
N GLY A 258 3.92 0.11 13.49
CA GLY A 258 4.47 -1.20 13.80
C GLY A 258 4.99 -1.19 15.24
N LEU A 259 4.50 -2.09 16.08
CA LEU A 259 4.85 -2.19 17.48
C LEU A 259 5.45 -3.58 17.79
N HIS A 260 6.66 -3.64 18.33
CA HIS A 260 7.18 -4.90 18.84
C HIS A 260 6.95 -5.04 20.35
N CYS A 261 6.60 -6.26 20.78
CA CYS A 261 6.30 -6.58 22.17
C CYS A 261 7.07 -7.82 22.68
N HIS A 262 8.24 -8.12 22.09
CA HIS A 262 9.06 -9.29 22.43
C HIS A 262 9.51 -9.34 23.90
N ASN A 263 9.65 -8.17 24.51
CA ASN A 263 10.14 -7.98 25.89
C ASN A 263 9.04 -8.06 26.96
N VAL A 264 7.77 -8.14 26.59
CA VAL A 264 6.66 -8.25 27.54
C VAL A 264 6.56 -9.69 28.04
N ARG A 265 6.51 -9.86 29.37
CA ARG A 265 6.45 -11.19 30.01
C ARG A 265 5.22 -11.98 29.57
N ALA A 266 5.43 -13.29 29.43
CA ALA A 266 4.40 -14.22 29.03
C ALA A 266 3.38 -14.48 30.16
N ARG A 267 2.24 -15.06 29.79
CA ARG A 267 1.20 -15.54 30.71
C ARG A 267 1.78 -16.46 31.77
N GLY A 268 1.34 -16.30 33.04
CA GLY A 268 1.79 -17.09 34.17
C GLY A 268 3.17 -16.72 34.71
N SER A 269 3.80 -15.63 34.21
CA SER A 269 5.04 -15.10 34.82
C SER A 269 4.72 -14.34 36.12
N ILE A 270 5.59 -14.54 37.15
CA ILE A 270 5.37 -13.92 38.46
C ILE A 270 5.57 -12.41 38.39
N ILE A 271 4.63 -11.66 38.95
CA ILE A 271 4.70 -10.23 39.16
C ILE A 271 5.24 -9.95 40.56
N LYS A 272 6.50 -9.51 40.64
CA LYS A 272 7.11 -9.10 41.90
C LYS A 272 6.36 -7.90 42.50
N GLY A 273 6.05 -7.96 43.77
CA GLY A 273 5.38 -6.87 44.48
C GLY A 273 3.87 -7.05 44.71
N THR A 274 3.16 -7.78 43.83
CA THR A 274 1.75 -8.14 44.04
C THR A 274 1.57 -9.62 44.34
N ASN A 275 2.60 -10.42 44.14
CA ASN A 275 2.60 -11.91 44.21
C ASN A 275 1.56 -12.52 43.23
N GLY A 276 1.12 -11.78 42.23
CA GLY A 276 0.24 -12.26 41.22
C GLY A 276 0.97 -12.82 39.99
N MET A 277 0.20 -13.28 39.03
CA MET A 277 0.73 -13.80 37.74
C MET A 277 0.30 -12.93 36.59
N SER A 278 1.16 -12.77 35.57
CA SER A 278 0.87 -12.09 34.35
C SER A 278 -0.24 -12.78 33.54
N ASN A 279 -1.15 -12.02 32.99
CA ASN A 279 -2.16 -12.52 32.05
C ASN A 279 -1.63 -12.68 30.61
N GLY A 280 -0.38 -12.26 30.35
CA GLY A 280 0.29 -12.37 29.05
C GLY A 280 -0.13 -11.35 28.00
N LEU A 281 0.23 -11.62 26.75
CA LEU A 281 0.06 -10.69 25.63
C LEU A 281 -1.41 -10.48 25.22
N VAL A 282 -2.23 -11.51 25.25
CA VAL A 282 -3.58 -11.46 24.68
C VAL A 282 -4.45 -10.37 25.32
N PRO A 283 -4.66 -10.31 26.65
CA PRO A 283 -5.46 -9.26 27.26
C PRO A 283 -4.87 -7.86 27.06
N MET A 284 -3.54 -7.73 27.08
CA MET A 284 -2.86 -6.47 26.80
C MET A 284 -3.17 -5.99 25.38
N LEU A 285 -2.99 -6.84 24.37
CA LEU A 285 -3.21 -6.47 22.96
C LEU A 285 -4.68 -6.16 22.66
N ARG A 286 -5.64 -6.71 23.41
CA ARG A 286 -7.05 -6.30 23.31
C ARG A 286 -7.27 -4.82 23.69
N VAL A 287 -6.50 -4.29 24.62
CA VAL A 287 -6.56 -2.85 24.94
C VAL A 287 -6.04 -2.04 23.77
N PHE A 288 -4.94 -2.45 23.13
CA PHE A 288 -4.43 -1.81 21.90
C PHE A 288 -5.42 -1.90 20.76
N ASN A 289 -6.10 -3.03 20.58
CA ASN A 289 -7.16 -3.22 19.58
C ASN A 289 -8.30 -2.20 19.77
N ASN A 290 -8.81 -2.05 20.98
CA ASN A 290 -9.88 -1.11 21.27
C ASN A 290 -9.43 0.34 21.11
N THR A 291 -8.16 0.64 21.43
CA THR A 291 -7.58 1.96 21.20
C THR A 291 -7.46 2.27 19.71
N ALA A 292 -7.01 1.33 18.88
CA ALA A 292 -6.96 1.50 17.43
C ALA A 292 -8.34 1.82 16.83
N ARG A 293 -9.38 1.14 17.29
CA ARG A 293 -10.78 1.42 16.90
C ARG A 293 -11.29 2.76 17.38
N TYR A 294 -10.96 3.13 18.62
CA TYR A 294 -11.45 4.39 19.23
C TYR A 294 -10.78 5.61 18.63
N VAL A 295 -9.45 5.56 18.46
CA VAL A 295 -8.68 6.72 17.98
C VAL A 295 -8.66 6.74 16.46
N ASP A 296 -9.82 6.97 15.87
CA ASP A 296 -10.00 7.28 14.44
C ASP A 296 -10.36 8.75 14.30
N GLN A 297 -9.37 9.63 14.39
CA GLN A 297 -9.59 11.08 14.41
C GLN A 297 -9.02 11.80 13.17
N GLY A 298 -8.59 11.05 12.16
CA GLY A 298 -8.17 11.61 10.87
C GLY A 298 -9.30 12.18 10.00
N GLY A 299 -10.44 12.53 10.61
CA GLY A 299 -11.60 13.09 9.91
C GLY A 299 -12.30 12.07 9.00
N GLY A 300 -12.30 10.78 9.36
CA GLY A 300 -12.86 9.71 8.55
C GLY A 300 -12.04 9.40 7.28
N ARG A 301 -10.82 9.93 7.19
CA ARG A 301 -9.96 9.74 6.01
C ARG A 301 -9.11 8.47 6.11
N ARG A 302 -8.71 8.10 7.34
CA ARG A 302 -7.79 6.98 7.59
C ARG A 302 -8.00 6.45 9.01
N ASN A 303 -8.30 5.14 9.17
CA ASN A 303 -8.51 4.51 10.47
C ASN A 303 -7.17 4.20 11.15
N GLY A 304 -7.13 4.20 12.50
CA GLY A 304 -5.98 3.75 13.27
C GLY A 304 -5.66 2.29 12.99
N SER A 305 -4.39 1.97 12.69
CA SER A 305 -3.97 0.59 12.39
C SER A 305 -2.61 0.30 13.00
N PHE A 306 -2.54 -0.81 13.74
CA PHE A 306 -1.34 -1.27 14.44
C PHE A 306 -0.97 -2.68 13.99
N ALA A 307 0.28 -2.86 13.55
CA ALA A 307 0.86 -4.17 13.33
C ALA A 307 1.73 -4.54 14.54
N ILE A 308 1.44 -5.71 15.11
CA ILE A 308 2.14 -6.22 16.29
C ILE A 308 3.16 -7.26 15.86
N TYR A 309 4.40 -7.05 16.27
CA TYR A 309 5.54 -7.90 15.94
C TYR A 309 5.94 -8.76 17.15
N LEU A 310 6.05 -10.06 16.92
CA LEU A 310 6.48 -11.02 17.93
C LEU A 310 7.50 -11.99 17.35
N GLU A 311 8.55 -12.34 18.13
CA GLU A 311 9.47 -13.40 17.77
C GLU A 311 8.89 -14.78 18.15
N PRO A 312 9.12 -15.83 17.34
CA PRO A 312 8.49 -17.14 17.51
C PRO A 312 8.94 -17.91 18.77
N TRP A 313 9.98 -17.47 19.47
CA TRP A 313 10.44 -18.07 20.72
C TRP A 313 9.63 -17.62 21.95
N HIS A 314 8.77 -16.59 21.82
CA HIS A 314 7.97 -16.10 22.94
C HIS A 314 6.92 -17.14 23.37
N ALA A 315 6.76 -17.33 24.70
CA ALA A 315 5.89 -18.38 25.23
C ALA A 315 4.41 -18.24 24.86
N ASP A 316 3.94 -17.01 24.59
CA ASP A 316 2.54 -16.75 24.18
C ASP A 316 2.35 -16.80 22.65
N VAL A 317 3.32 -17.23 21.85
CA VAL A 317 3.25 -17.21 20.39
C VAL A 317 2.07 -18.01 19.82
N GLU A 318 1.73 -19.14 20.43
CA GLU A 318 0.61 -19.97 19.96
C GLU A 318 -0.75 -19.26 20.14
N ASP A 319 -0.92 -18.48 21.20
CA ASP A 319 -2.13 -17.68 21.44
C ASP A 319 -2.13 -16.41 20.59
N PHE A 320 -0.97 -15.81 20.38
CA PHE A 320 -0.78 -14.68 19.46
C PHE A 320 -1.23 -15.02 18.02
N LEU A 321 -0.92 -16.21 17.53
CA LEU A 321 -1.32 -16.68 16.19
C LEU A 321 -2.84 -16.85 16.05
N LYS A 322 -3.58 -16.98 17.15
CA LYS A 322 -5.03 -17.15 17.14
C LYS A 322 -5.81 -15.83 17.21
N MET A 323 -5.16 -14.72 17.51
CA MET A 323 -5.85 -13.47 17.85
C MET A 323 -6.69 -12.88 16.72
N LYS A 324 -6.37 -13.20 15.44
CA LYS A 324 -7.12 -12.73 14.27
C LYS A 324 -8.13 -13.75 13.71
N LEU A 325 -8.18 -14.97 14.24
CA LEU A 325 -9.07 -16.02 13.75
C LEU A 325 -10.55 -15.61 13.86
N ASN A 326 -11.36 -16.06 12.90
CA ASN A 326 -12.78 -15.76 12.84
C ASN A 326 -13.63 -16.58 13.84
N SER A 327 -13.07 -17.69 14.33
CA SER A 327 -13.71 -18.62 15.27
C SER A 327 -13.09 -18.54 16.66
N GLY A 328 -13.77 -19.10 17.69
CA GLY A 328 -13.32 -19.19 19.07
C GLY A 328 -13.82 -18.06 19.97
N ALA A 329 -13.36 -18.03 21.23
CA ALA A 329 -13.83 -17.08 22.23
C ALA A 329 -13.38 -15.65 21.92
N GLU A 330 -14.30 -14.68 21.97
CA GLU A 330 -14.02 -13.27 21.68
C GLU A 330 -13.01 -12.65 22.66
N GLU A 331 -12.91 -13.17 23.87
CA GLU A 331 -11.94 -12.76 24.89
C GLU A 331 -10.48 -13.06 24.47
N GLU A 332 -10.29 -13.95 23.51
CA GLU A 332 -8.98 -14.31 22.96
C GLU A 332 -8.71 -13.67 21.58
N ARG A 333 -9.56 -12.73 21.15
CA ARG A 333 -9.46 -12.10 19.81
C ARG A 333 -9.18 -10.62 19.91
N ALA A 334 -8.41 -10.13 18.92
CA ALA A 334 -8.14 -8.72 18.67
C ALA A 334 -7.97 -8.54 17.15
N ARG A 335 -9.10 -8.62 16.43
CA ARG A 335 -9.12 -8.74 14.96
C ARG A 335 -8.79 -7.48 14.21
N ASP A 336 -8.90 -6.30 14.84
CA ASP A 336 -8.57 -5.03 14.21
C ASP A 336 -7.06 -4.74 14.19
N LEU A 337 -6.25 -5.53 14.94
CA LEU A 337 -4.81 -5.51 14.87
C LEU A 337 -4.30 -6.37 13.70
N PHE A 338 -3.10 -6.04 13.23
CA PHE A 338 -2.34 -6.85 12.29
C PHE A 338 -1.20 -7.57 13.03
N TYR A 339 -0.85 -8.75 12.57
CA TYR A 339 0.10 -9.62 13.25
C TYR A 339 1.27 -9.96 12.35
N ALA A 340 2.48 -9.91 12.90
CA ALA A 340 3.71 -10.18 12.18
C ALA A 340 4.66 -11.04 13.04
N LEU A 341 5.37 -11.96 12.41
CA LEU A 341 6.45 -12.70 13.03
C LEU A 341 7.80 -12.12 12.61
N TRP A 342 8.65 -11.86 13.60
CA TRP A 342 10.04 -11.44 13.44
C TRP A 342 10.93 -12.65 13.67
N ILE A 343 11.32 -13.34 12.58
CA ILE A 343 11.80 -14.72 12.60
C ILE A 343 13.32 -14.77 12.57
N PRO A 344 13.98 -15.33 13.62
CA PRO A 344 15.42 -15.62 13.58
C PRO A 344 15.72 -16.81 12.66
N ASP A 345 16.88 -16.82 12.00
CA ASP A 345 17.30 -17.87 11.07
C ASP A 345 17.33 -19.26 11.76
N LEU A 346 17.67 -19.31 13.06
CA LEU A 346 17.67 -20.56 13.83
C LEU A 346 16.30 -21.25 13.80
N PHE A 347 15.19 -20.50 13.86
CA PHE A 347 13.86 -21.09 13.78
C PHE A 347 13.64 -21.78 12.42
N MET A 348 14.00 -21.09 11.33
CA MET A 348 13.85 -21.65 10.00
C MET A 348 14.70 -22.90 9.80
N ARG A 349 15.96 -22.90 10.28
CA ARG A 349 16.80 -24.10 10.24
C ARG A 349 16.19 -25.26 11.02
N ARG A 350 15.67 -25.01 12.23
CA ARG A 350 15.03 -26.05 13.03
C ARG A 350 13.74 -26.60 12.44
N VAL A 351 12.98 -25.76 11.69
CA VAL A 351 11.84 -26.24 10.91
C VAL A 351 12.32 -27.15 9.76
N GLU A 352 13.39 -26.78 9.06
CA GLU A 352 13.97 -27.59 7.97
C GLU A 352 14.49 -28.94 8.47
N ASP A 353 15.16 -28.94 9.62
CA ASP A 353 15.78 -30.12 10.23
C ASP A 353 14.83 -30.98 11.10
N ASP A 354 13.52 -30.65 11.10
CA ASP A 354 12.51 -31.27 11.98
C ASP A 354 12.92 -31.28 13.47
N GLY A 355 13.57 -30.21 13.89
CA GLY A 355 14.10 -30.05 15.23
C GLY A 355 13.04 -29.63 16.27
N VAL A 356 13.45 -29.53 17.50
CA VAL A 356 12.62 -29.01 18.59
C VAL A 356 12.79 -27.50 18.70
N TRP A 357 11.75 -26.84 19.18
CA TRP A 357 11.73 -25.39 19.42
C TRP A 357 11.24 -25.14 20.86
N THR A 358 12.02 -24.40 21.62
CA THR A 358 11.72 -24.07 23.01
C THR A 358 11.13 -22.67 23.12
N LEU A 359 10.02 -22.55 23.81
CA LEU A 359 9.34 -21.28 24.05
C LEU A 359 9.78 -20.70 25.40
N PHE A 360 10.15 -19.43 25.41
CA PHE A 360 10.68 -18.71 26.55
C PHE A 360 9.81 -17.54 26.98
N CYS A 361 9.85 -17.21 28.25
CA CYS A 361 9.39 -15.93 28.76
C CYS A 361 10.57 -14.95 28.80
N PRO A 362 10.44 -13.75 28.22
CA PRO A 362 11.55 -12.79 28.17
C PRO A 362 12.04 -12.36 29.55
N ASN A 363 11.19 -12.40 30.58
CA ASN A 363 11.59 -12.14 31.97
C ASN A 363 12.48 -13.24 32.58
N GLU A 364 12.38 -14.47 32.09
CA GLU A 364 13.13 -15.64 32.56
C GLU A 364 14.34 -15.94 31.66
N ALA A 365 14.27 -15.56 30.40
CA ALA A 365 15.32 -15.71 29.38
C ALA A 365 15.58 -14.35 28.69
N PRO A 366 16.18 -13.36 29.40
CA PRO A 366 16.38 -12.01 28.89
C PRO A 366 17.39 -11.96 27.77
N GLY A 367 17.25 -10.95 26.91
CA GLY A 367 18.24 -10.60 25.86
C GLY A 367 18.07 -11.32 24.53
N LEU A 368 17.16 -12.30 24.38
CA LEU A 368 16.92 -12.97 23.10
C LEU A 368 16.48 -12.01 21.98
N ALA A 369 15.73 -10.98 22.32
CA ALA A 369 15.36 -9.94 21.36
C ALA A 369 16.50 -8.98 21.02
N ASP A 370 17.57 -8.95 21.80
CA ASP A 370 18.67 -7.98 21.71
C ASP A 370 19.89 -8.51 20.94
N VAL A 371 19.81 -9.70 20.39
CA VAL A 371 20.86 -10.36 19.62
C VAL A 371 20.30 -11.00 18.34
N TYR A 372 21.13 -11.24 17.34
CA TYR A 372 20.78 -11.94 16.10
C TYR A 372 21.95 -12.78 15.58
N GLY A 373 21.72 -13.64 14.59
CA GLY A 373 22.74 -14.51 14.01
C GLY A 373 23.35 -15.45 15.04
N ASP A 374 24.67 -15.64 14.99
CA ASP A 374 25.39 -16.58 15.85
C ASP A 374 25.28 -16.25 17.34
N GLU A 375 25.15 -14.97 17.70
CA GLU A 375 24.93 -14.54 19.08
C GLU A 375 23.55 -14.97 19.60
N PHE A 376 22.52 -14.89 18.76
CA PHE A 376 21.20 -15.40 19.07
C PHE A 376 21.22 -16.91 19.24
N ASP A 377 21.86 -17.63 18.32
CA ASP A 377 21.96 -19.09 18.37
C ASP A 377 22.66 -19.58 19.66
N ALA A 378 23.76 -18.94 20.03
CA ALA A 378 24.50 -19.23 21.24
C ALA A 378 23.67 -18.96 22.49
N LEU A 379 23.00 -17.80 22.58
CA LEU A 379 22.18 -17.44 23.74
C LEU A 379 20.96 -18.34 23.87
N TYR A 380 20.25 -18.59 22.77
CA TYR A 380 19.08 -19.45 22.72
C TYR A 380 19.42 -20.90 23.18
N THR A 381 20.46 -21.48 22.60
CA THR A 381 20.91 -22.83 22.93
C THR A 381 21.41 -22.96 24.38
N ARG A 382 22.05 -21.89 24.89
CA ARG A 382 22.43 -21.81 26.29
C ARG A 382 21.22 -21.91 27.22
N TYR A 383 20.17 -21.13 26.94
CA TYR A 383 18.95 -21.14 27.74
C TYR A 383 18.18 -22.46 27.64
N GLU A 384 18.24 -23.15 26.51
CA GLU A 384 17.72 -24.52 26.41
C GLU A 384 18.47 -25.47 27.34
N LYS A 385 19.80 -25.44 27.35
CA LYS A 385 20.65 -26.29 28.23
C LYS A 385 20.46 -25.96 29.70
N GLU A 386 20.23 -24.70 30.04
CA GLU A 386 19.94 -24.24 31.40
C GLU A 386 18.51 -24.58 31.85
N GLY A 387 17.67 -25.15 30.99
CA GLY A 387 16.27 -25.49 31.30
C GLY A 387 15.36 -24.31 31.59
N ARG A 388 15.64 -23.14 31.01
CA ARG A 388 14.81 -21.92 31.17
C ARG A 388 13.54 -21.92 30.32
N GLY A 389 13.34 -22.92 29.46
CA GLY A 389 12.19 -23.05 28.62
C GLY A 389 10.90 -23.32 29.37
N ARG A 390 9.81 -22.71 29.00
CA ARG A 390 8.47 -23.00 29.54
C ARG A 390 7.80 -24.15 28.84
N LYS A 391 8.07 -24.32 27.56
CA LYS A 391 7.49 -25.38 26.75
C LYS A 391 8.45 -25.69 25.58
N THR A 392 8.58 -26.96 25.26
CA THR A 392 9.30 -27.42 24.07
C THR A 392 8.32 -28.11 23.14
N ILE A 393 8.36 -27.74 21.86
CA ILE A 393 7.47 -28.25 20.81
C ILE A 393 8.30 -28.60 19.57
N SER A 394 7.74 -29.35 18.61
CA SER A 394 8.37 -29.51 17.32
C SER A 394 8.31 -28.14 16.57
N ALA A 395 9.42 -27.73 15.99
CA ALA A 395 9.48 -26.50 15.18
C ALA A 395 8.51 -26.57 14.02
N GLN A 396 8.35 -27.73 13.37
CA GLN A 396 7.38 -27.93 12.30
C GLN A 396 5.94 -27.78 12.77
N LYS A 397 5.60 -28.24 13.98
CA LYS A 397 4.25 -28.06 14.54
C LYS A 397 3.91 -26.58 14.74
N LEU A 398 4.88 -25.78 15.22
CA LEU A 398 4.67 -24.32 15.31
C LEU A 398 4.56 -23.70 13.92
N TRP A 399 5.40 -24.13 13.00
CA TRP A 399 5.36 -23.67 11.61
C TRP A 399 3.99 -23.91 10.96
N PHE A 400 3.41 -25.08 11.13
CA PHE A 400 2.07 -25.38 10.62
C PHE A 400 0.99 -24.49 11.24
N LYS A 401 1.08 -24.13 12.53
CA LYS A 401 0.17 -23.14 13.13
C LYS A 401 0.31 -21.74 12.53
N VAL A 402 1.53 -21.37 12.13
CA VAL A 402 1.75 -20.11 11.37
C VAL A 402 1.04 -20.18 10.03
N LEU A 403 1.17 -21.29 9.31
CA LEU A 403 0.52 -21.49 8.02
C LEU A 403 -1.01 -21.55 8.14
N ASP A 404 -1.55 -22.19 9.18
CA ASP A 404 -2.99 -22.19 9.47
C ASP A 404 -3.54 -20.77 9.62
N SER A 405 -2.85 -19.95 10.42
CA SER A 405 -3.23 -18.55 10.60
C SER A 405 -3.16 -17.77 9.27
N GLN A 406 -2.13 -18.01 8.45
CA GLN A 406 -2.01 -17.35 7.14
C GLN A 406 -3.11 -17.79 6.16
N ILE A 407 -3.44 -19.08 6.13
CA ILE A 407 -4.50 -19.60 5.27
C ILE A 407 -5.85 -18.99 5.65
N GLU A 408 -6.13 -18.86 6.96
CA GLU A 408 -7.41 -18.33 7.44
C GLU A 408 -7.51 -16.80 7.33
N THR A 409 -6.43 -16.07 7.59
CA THR A 409 -6.49 -14.62 7.78
C THR A 409 -5.60 -13.80 6.85
N GLY A 410 -4.74 -14.43 6.05
CA GLY A 410 -3.70 -13.77 5.28
C GLY A 410 -2.50 -13.31 6.11
N THR A 411 -2.57 -13.43 7.45
CA THR A 411 -1.53 -13.05 8.41
C THR A 411 -1.14 -14.26 9.29
N PRO A 412 0.01 -14.28 10.00
CA PRO A 412 0.94 -13.17 10.22
C PRO A 412 1.80 -12.84 9.00
N TYR A 413 2.30 -11.59 8.94
CA TYR A 413 3.39 -11.24 8.05
C TYR A 413 4.66 -11.97 8.47
N LEU A 414 5.51 -12.32 7.53
CA LEU A 414 6.76 -13.02 7.82
C LEU A 414 7.96 -12.16 7.43
N LEU A 415 8.76 -11.79 8.44
CA LEU A 415 9.98 -11.00 8.25
C LEU A 415 11.15 -11.73 8.95
N TYR A 416 12.31 -11.67 8.33
CA TYR A 416 13.50 -12.40 8.80
C TYR A 416 14.44 -11.45 9.53
N LYS A 417 14.63 -11.71 10.83
CA LYS A 417 15.41 -10.90 11.78
C LYS A 417 16.86 -10.74 11.35
N ASP A 418 17.50 -11.84 10.97
CA ASP A 418 18.93 -11.86 10.67
C ASP A 418 19.26 -11.08 9.38
N PRO A 419 18.60 -11.32 8.22
CA PRO A 419 18.81 -10.51 7.03
C PRO A 419 18.49 -9.03 7.25
N ALA A 420 17.43 -8.71 8.01
CA ALA A 420 17.05 -7.32 8.29
C ALA A 420 18.14 -6.57 9.05
N ASN A 421 18.75 -7.19 10.06
CA ASN A 421 19.85 -6.59 10.83
C ASN A 421 21.18 -6.60 10.06
N LYS A 422 21.55 -7.74 9.48
CA LYS A 422 22.81 -7.92 8.74
C LYS A 422 22.99 -6.95 7.58
N LYS A 423 21.89 -6.59 6.92
CA LYS A 423 21.86 -5.77 5.70
C LYS A 423 21.39 -4.35 5.93
N SER A 424 21.33 -3.87 7.16
CA SER A 424 20.90 -2.50 7.48
C SER A 424 22.08 -1.54 7.53
N ASN A 425 21.88 -0.31 7.03
CA ASN A 425 22.82 0.78 7.23
C ASN A 425 22.75 1.37 8.66
N GLN A 426 21.78 0.97 9.47
CA GLN A 426 21.62 1.39 10.87
C GLN A 426 22.19 0.38 11.89
N GLN A 427 23.08 -0.54 11.48
CA GLN A 427 23.70 -1.54 12.35
C GLN A 427 24.43 -0.94 13.57
N ASN A 428 24.95 0.27 13.43
CA ASN A 428 25.66 0.97 14.49
C ASN A 428 24.76 1.54 15.60
N LEU A 429 23.44 1.51 15.41
CA LEU A 429 22.48 2.05 16.38
C LEU A 429 22.06 0.99 17.42
N GLY A 430 21.99 -0.26 17.01
CA GLY A 430 21.50 -1.38 17.81
C GLY A 430 20.71 -2.37 16.98
N ILE A 431 20.00 -3.28 17.65
CA ILE A 431 19.23 -4.34 17.00
C ILE A 431 17.87 -3.82 16.56
N ILE A 432 17.55 -4.03 15.29
CA ILE A 432 16.23 -3.76 14.72
C ILE A 432 15.30 -4.92 15.08
N LYS A 433 14.13 -4.62 15.65
CA LYS A 433 13.24 -5.61 16.27
C LYS A 433 11.89 -5.73 15.59
N SER A 434 11.59 -4.88 14.63
CA SER A 434 10.31 -4.89 13.90
C SER A 434 10.40 -4.13 12.58
N SER A 435 9.29 -4.14 11.86
CA SER A 435 9.00 -3.27 10.73
C SER A 435 7.77 -2.41 11.04
N ASN A 436 7.29 -1.66 10.04
CA ASN A 436 6.07 -0.86 10.13
C ASN A 436 4.79 -1.69 9.89
N LEU A 437 3.68 -1.00 9.65
CA LEU A 437 2.39 -1.60 9.32
C LEU A 437 2.42 -2.45 8.04
N CYS A 438 3.17 -2.03 7.03
CA CYS A 438 3.16 -2.60 5.67
C CYS A 438 4.45 -3.33 5.28
N THR A 439 5.37 -3.55 6.22
CA THR A 439 6.58 -4.39 6.11
C THR A 439 7.72 -3.88 5.22
N GLU A 440 7.63 -2.66 4.68
CA GLU A 440 8.69 -2.06 3.86
C GLU A 440 9.73 -1.27 4.66
N ILE A 441 9.42 -0.84 5.89
CA ILE A 441 10.31 -0.02 6.72
C ILE A 441 11.10 -0.90 7.68
N ILE A 442 12.40 -0.84 7.63
CA ILE A 442 13.33 -1.51 8.54
C ILE A 442 14.23 -0.45 9.16
N GLU A 443 13.83 0.06 10.31
CA GLU A 443 14.52 1.13 11.03
C GLU A 443 14.70 0.77 12.50
N TYR A 444 15.77 1.30 13.09
CA TYR A 444 16.02 1.15 14.53
C TYR A 444 14.98 1.91 15.34
N SER A 445 14.45 1.27 16.37
CA SER A 445 13.57 1.88 17.37
C SER A 445 13.92 1.40 18.77
N SER A 446 13.72 2.28 19.76
CA SER A 446 13.93 2.01 21.17
C SER A 446 12.85 2.70 22.01
N PRO A 447 12.80 2.49 23.34
CA PRO A 447 11.89 3.26 24.20
C PRO A 447 12.06 4.78 24.09
N GLU A 448 13.25 5.27 23.72
CA GLU A 448 13.59 6.67 23.61
C GLU A 448 13.48 7.22 22.17
N GLU A 449 13.37 6.32 21.18
CA GLU A 449 13.36 6.66 19.75
C GLU A 449 12.31 5.86 18.99
N THR A 450 11.21 6.51 18.67
CA THR A 450 10.23 5.95 17.72
C THR A 450 10.69 6.25 16.30
N ALA A 451 10.96 5.21 15.51
CA ALA A 451 11.37 5.38 14.13
C ALA A 451 10.24 6.00 13.28
N VAL A 452 10.61 6.86 12.35
CA VAL A 452 9.67 7.58 11.49
C VAL A 452 10.19 7.59 10.07
N CYS A 453 9.38 7.13 9.11
CA CYS A 453 9.72 7.18 7.70
C CYS A 453 8.77 8.07 6.89
N ASN A 454 9.38 8.89 6.02
CA ASN A 454 8.71 9.78 5.08
C ASN A 454 8.80 9.18 3.68
N LEU A 455 7.65 9.05 3.00
CA LEU A 455 7.53 8.24 1.81
C LEU A 455 7.12 9.04 0.58
N ALA A 456 7.65 8.62 -0.57
CA ALA A 456 7.20 9.06 -1.88
C ALA A 456 7.43 7.94 -2.91
N SER A 457 6.70 7.92 -4.01
CA SER A 457 6.79 6.87 -5.03
C SER A 457 6.89 7.42 -6.45
N LEU A 458 7.81 6.85 -7.24
CA LEU A 458 7.98 7.12 -8.67
C LEU A 458 6.88 6.42 -9.47
N ALA A 459 6.27 7.11 -10.41
CA ALA A 459 5.34 6.52 -11.36
C ALA A 459 6.12 6.00 -12.58
N LEU A 460 6.52 4.74 -12.56
CA LEU A 460 7.39 4.14 -13.57
C LEU A 460 6.92 4.30 -15.01
N PRO A 461 5.61 4.25 -15.33
CA PRO A 461 5.15 4.46 -16.69
C PRO A 461 5.51 5.82 -17.29
N ALA A 462 5.78 6.84 -16.47
CA ALA A 462 6.20 8.16 -16.93
C ALA A 462 7.61 8.16 -17.57
N PHE A 463 8.39 7.11 -17.34
CA PHE A 463 9.75 6.93 -17.87
C PHE A 463 9.80 6.01 -19.10
N VAL A 464 8.68 5.43 -19.51
CA VAL A 464 8.60 4.68 -20.77
C VAL A 464 8.39 5.64 -21.93
N SER A 465 9.17 5.48 -23.00
CA SER A 465 9.06 6.32 -24.21
C SER A 465 7.65 6.25 -24.82
N LYS A 466 7.25 7.29 -25.54
CA LYS A 466 5.90 7.40 -26.16
C LYS A 466 5.62 6.27 -27.17
N ASP A 467 6.67 5.74 -27.82
CA ASP A 467 6.57 4.62 -28.76
C ASP A 467 6.65 3.25 -28.07
N ASN A 468 6.68 3.20 -26.73
CA ASN A 468 6.73 1.99 -25.90
C ASN A 468 7.93 1.08 -26.20
N LYS A 469 9.09 1.63 -26.55
CA LYS A 469 10.29 0.84 -26.91
C LYS A 469 11.39 0.89 -25.87
N THR A 470 11.53 2.01 -25.16
CA THR A 470 12.65 2.26 -24.26
C THR A 470 12.20 2.77 -22.91
N PHE A 471 13.06 2.58 -21.91
CA PHE A 471 12.89 3.13 -20.57
C PHE A 471 13.98 4.19 -20.32
N ASP A 472 13.59 5.38 -19.88
CA ASP A 472 14.48 6.53 -19.66
C ASP A 472 15.06 6.49 -18.24
N PHE A 473 16.20 5.80 -18.10
CA PHE A 473 16.92 5.72 -16.82
C PHE A 473 17.59 7.04 -16.41
N GLU A 474 17.92 7.91 -17.34
CA GLU A 474 18.52 9.21 -17.02
C GLU A 474 17.50 10.11 -16.35
N ARG A 475 16.29 10.20 -16.92
CA ARG A 475 15.18 10.93 -16.32
C ARG A 475 14.77 10.31 -14.98
N LEU A 476 14.75 8.97 -14.86
CA LEU A 476 14.47 8.30 -13.59
C LEU A 476 15.43 8.76 -12.49
N ARG A 477 16.75 8.80 -12.80
CA ARG A 477 17.76 9.29 -11.83
C ARG A 477 17.55 10.75 -11.47
N ALA A 478 17.28 11.62 -12.45
CA ALA A 478 17.04 13.04 -12.21
C ALA A 478 15.83 13.27 -11.27
N VAL A 479 14.71 12.61 -11.53
CA VAL A 479 13.51 12.71 -10.68
C VAL A 479 13.76 12.13 -9.30
N THR A 480 14.48 11.01 -9.20
CA THR A 480 14.84 10.42 -7.90
C THR A 480 15.63 11.40 -7.04
N LYS A 481 16.58 12.14 -7.62
CA LYS A 481 17.34 13.17 -6.89
C LYS A 481 16.44 14.30 -6.39
N SER A 482 15.50 14.76 -7.21
CA SER A 482 14.51 15.77 -6.79
C SER A 482 13.64 15.26 -5.63
N MET A 483 13.21 14.00 -5.67
CA MET A 483 12.44 13.37 -4.58
C MET A 483 13.25 13.29 -3.27
N VAL A 484 14.53 12.93 -3.31
CA VAL A 484 15.38 12.92 -2.11
C VAL A 484 15.43 14.31 -1.47
N ASN A 485 15.57 15.36 -2.28
CA ASN A 485 15.56 16.74 -1.78
C ASN A 485 14.21 17.08 -1.12
N SER A 486 13.09 16.77 -1.78
CA SER A 486 11.75 17.09 -1.24
C SER A 486 11.41 16.28 0.02
N LEU A 487 11.86 15.01 0.13
CA LEU A 487 11.69 14.19 1.34
C LEU A 487 12.54 14.69 2.52
N ASN A 488 13.73 15.24 2.28
CA ASN A 488 14.51 15.92 3.32
C ASN A 488 13.77 17.15 3.84
N ARG A 489 13.10 17.92 2.98
CA ARG A 489 12.22 19.02 3.41
C ARG A 489 11.03 18.53 4.24
N VAL A 490 10.44 17.39 3.88
CA VAL A 490 9.38 16.77 4.71
C VAL A 490 9.88 16.53 6.13
N ILE A 491 11.09 15.96 6.32
CA ILE A 491 11.67 15.75 7.65
C ILE A 491 11.76 17.07 8.43
N ASP A 492 12.21 18.14 7.78
CA ASP A 492 12.49 19.43 8.45
C ASP A 492 11.22 20.17 8.90
N ILE A 493 10.12 20.07 8.13
CA ILE A 493 8.87 20.81 8.38
C ILE A 493 7.79 19.97 9.08
N ASN A 494 8.00 18.65 9.24
CA ASN A 494 7.02 17.73 9.80
C ASN A 494 6.62 18.09 11.23
N PHE A 495 5.34 18.00 11.52
CA PHE A 495 4.84 17.98 12.90
C PHE A 495 5.01 16.58 13.47
N TYR A 496 5.70 16.44 14.57
CA TYR A 496 5.97 15.17 15.23
C TYR A 496 5.03 14.96 16.40
N PRO A 497 4.22 13.88 16.43
CA PRO A 497 3.23 13.63 17.47
C PRO A 497 3.81 13.45 18.88
N THR A 498 5.03 12.91 18.99
CA THR A 498 5.74 12.69 20.26
C THR A 498 7.18 13.14 20.18
N PRO A 499 7.85 13.44 21.32
CA PRO A 499 9.28 13.80 21.33
C PRO A 499 10.18 12.71 20.77
N GLU A 500 9.85 11.42 21.00
CA GLU A 500 10.61 10.26 20.55
C GLU A 500 10.60 10.15 19.01
N THR A 501 9.46 10.48 18.37
CA THR A 501 9.35 10.51 16.90
C THR A 501 10.26 11.59 16.31
N ARG A 502 10.26 12.78 16.90
CA ARG A 502 11.12 13.89 16.46
C ARG A 502 12.60 13.54 16.64
N ARG A 503 12.95 12.99 17.80
CA ARG A 503 14.34 12.61 18.12
C ARG A 503 14.89 11.65 17.08
N SER A 504 14.21 10.56 16.83
CA SER A 504 14.64 9.54 15.85
C SER A 504 14.78 10.13 14.45
N ASN A 505 13.75 10.80 13.95
CA ASN A 505 13.72 11.24 12.55
C ASN A 505 14.75 12.34 12.27
N MET A 506 14.98 13.27 13.21
CA MET A 506 15.98 14.32 13.06
C MET A 506 17.42 13.79 13.15
N ARG A 507 17.67 12.76 14.00
CA ARG A 507 18.99 12.17 14.18
C ARG A 507 19.42 11.30 13.03
N HIS A 508 18.51 10.46 12.51
CA HIS A 508 18.84 9.42 11.53
C HIS A 508 18.42 9.81 10.11
N ARG A 509 17.48 10.72 9.97
CA ARG A 509 16.93 11.25 8.70
C ARG A 509 16.60 10.18 7.65
N PRO A 510 15.92 9.06 8.00
CA PRO A 510 15.54 8.06 7.02
C PRO A 510 14.42 8.58 6.12
N ILE A 511 14.45 8.14 4.87
CA ILE A 511 13.38 8.33 3.88
C ILE A 511 13.08 7.00 3.20
N GLY A 512 11.92 6.92 2.54
CA GLY A 512 11.53 5.73 1.79
C GLY A 512 11.02 6.10 0.40
N ILE A 513 11.84 5.86 -0.61
CA ILE A 513 11.45 5.98 -2.01
C ILE A 513 10.93 4.64 -2.50
N GLY A 514 9.71 4.63 -3.03
CA GLY A 514 9.11 3.48 -3.67
C GLY A 514 8.79 3.72 -5.13
N ILE A 515 8.03 2.81 -5.69
CA ILE A 515 7.57 2.82 -7.07
C ILE A 515 6.10 2.49 -7.17
N GLN A 516 5.48 2.79 -8.30
CA GLN A 516 4.18 2.30 -8.73
C GLN A 516 4.18 2.08 -10.23
N GLY A 517 3.37 1.15 -10.72
CA GLY A 517 3.21 0.90 -12.15
C GLY A 517 4.27 0.01 -12.78
N LEU A 518 4.88 -0.94 -12.06
CA LEU A 518 5.82 -1.89 -12.67
C LEU A 518 5.11 -2.79 -13.69
N ALA A 519 3.89 -3.27 -13.39
CA ALA A 519 3.10 -4.05 -14.33
C ALA A 519 2.72 -3.25 -15.59
N ASP A 520 2.45 -1.95 -15.44
CA ASP A 520 2.22 -1.04 -16.57
C ASP A 520 3.47 -0.94 -17.47
N VAL A 521 4.67 -0.85 -16.89
CA VAL A 521 5.93 -0.84 -17.64
C VAL A 521 6.10 -2.12 -18.43
N PHE A 522 5.88 -3.28 -17.80
CA PHE A 522 6.00 -4.58 -18.47
C PHE A 522 5.00 -4.73 -19.60
N ALA A 523 3.74 -4.32 -19.40
CA ALA A 523 2.74 -4.32 -20.46
C ALA A 523 3.13 -3.42 -21.64
N ARG A 524 3.61 -2.19 -21.37
CA ARG A 524 4.03 -1.23 -22.40
C ARG A 524 5.26 -1.67 -23.17
N LEU A 525 6.25 -2.24 -22.49
CA LEU A 525 7.49 -2.73 -23.11
C LEU A 525 7.37 -4.17 -23.62
N ARG A 526 6.19 -4.78 -23.55
CA ARG A 526 5.91 -6.14 -24.05
C ARG A 526 6.78 -7.20 -23.37
N MET A 527 6.97 -7.09 -22.06
CA MET A 527 7.78 -8.01 -21.24
C MET A 527 6.87 -8.88 -20.37
N PRO A 528 6.65 -10.17 -20.69
CA PRO A 528 5.98 -11.09 -19.78
C PRO A 528 6.72 -11.20 -18.44
N TRP A 529 5.98 -11.35 -17.33
CA TRP A 529 6.56 -11.41 -15.98
C TRP A 529 7.64 -12.48 -15.80
N GLU A 530 7.50 -13.61 -16.49
CA GLU A 530 8.42 -14.74 -16.39
C GLU A 530 9.62 -14.63 -17.36
N SER A 531 9.73 -13.52 -18.09
CA SER A 531 10.80 -13.33 -19.06
C SER A 531 12.11 -12.85 -18.42
N PRO A 532 13.29 -13.20 -19.00
CA PRO A 532 14.57 -12.67 -18.56
C PRO A 532 14.67 -11.15 -18.67
N GLU A 533 14.01 -10.55 -19.67
CA GLU A 533 13.99 -9.12 -19.91
C GLU A 533 13.25 -8.39 -18.79
N ALA A 534 12.11 -8.93 -18.32
CA ALA A 534 11.36 -8.38 -17.18
C ALA A 534 12.21 -8.46 -15.90
N MET A 535 12.90 -9.58 -15.66
CA MET A 535 13.80 -9.74 -14.52
C MET A 535 14.93 -8.71 -14.54
N ARG A 536 15.58 -8.53 -15.69
CA ARG A 536 16.64 -7.54 -15.87
C ARG A 536 16.12 -6.10 -15.70
N MET A 537 14.97 -5.76 -16.30
CA MET A 537 14.35 -4.44 -16.18
C MET A 537 14.01 -4.13 -14.72
N ASN A 538 13.42 -5.09 -14.00
CA ASN A 538 13.14 -4.97 -12.58
C ASN A 538 14.39 -4.61 -11.78
N GLN A 539 15.50 -5.29 -12.01
CA GLN A 539 16.77 -5.02 -11.32
C GLN A 539 17.33 -3.64 -11.71
N LEU A 540 17.41 -3.31 -13.00
CA LEU A 540 17.96 -2.03 -13.48
C LEU A 540 17.21 -0.82 -12.94
N ILE A 541 15.86 -0.86 -12.86
CA ILE A 541 15.06 0.23 -12.30
C ILE A 541 15.50 0.55 -10.87
N PHE A 542 15.58 -0.47 -10.01
CA PHE A 542 15.98 -0.27 -8.61
C PHE A 542 17.45 0.10 -8.45
N GLU A 543 18.31 -0.41 -9.31
CA GLU A 543 19.73 -0.09 -9.36
C GLU A 543 19.98 1.39 -9.66
N HIS A 544 19.35 1.91 -10.72
CA HIS A 544 19.43 3.33 -11.07
C HIS A 544 18.79 4.24 -10.02
N MET A 545 17.66 3.81 -9.45
CA MET A 545 16.97 4.54 -8.39
C MET A 545 17.83 4.64 -7.12
N TYR A 546 18.39 3.53 -6.66
CA TYR A 546 19.24 3.51 -5.46
C TYR A 546 20.53 4.30 -5.67
N TYR A 547 21.19 4.14 -6.82
CA TYR A 547 22.38 4.94 -7.17
C TYR A 547 22.11 6.43 -7.10
N ALA A 548 21.05 6.90 -7.72
CA ALA A 548 20.67 8.32 -7.73
C ALA A 548 20.29 8.84 -6.34
N ALA A 549 19.61 8.01 -5.54
CA ALA A 549 19.22 8.37 -4.17
C ALA A 549 20.45 8.53 -3.26
N VAL A 550 21.42 7.62 -3.34
CA VAL A 550 22.69 7.73 -2.61
C VAL A 550 23.46 8.98 -3.04
N GLU A 551 23.59 9.20 -4.35
CA GLU A 551 24.31 10.36 -4.89
C GLU A 551 23.67 11.68 -4.43
N ALA A 552 22.34 11.79 -4.46
CA ALA A 552 21.63 12.97 -3.96
C ALA A 552 21.87 13.18 -2.45
N SER A 553 21.75 12.09 -1.66
CA SER A 553 21.99 12.14 -0.21
C SER A 553 23.42 12.59 0.12
N CYS A 554 24.42 12.14 -0.62
CA CYS A 554 25.82 12.59 -0.50
C CYS A 554 25.96 14.08 -0.87
N SER A 555 25.30 14.52 -1.93
CA SER A 555 25.33 15.92 -2.37
C SER A 555 24.71 16.86 -1.34
N ILE A 556 23.60 16.47 -0.71
CA ILE A 556 22.98 17.24 0.38
C ILE A 556 23.92 17.26 1.60
N ALA A 557 24.52 16.11 1.94
CA ALA A 557 25.44 16.02 3.07
C ALA A 557 26.68 16.92 2.92
N ALA A 558 27.17 17.11 1.70
CA ALA A 558 28.30 18.01 1.42
C ALA A 558 27.98 19.48 1.76
N ASN A 559 26.71 19.89 1.68
CA ASN A 559 26.24 21.25 1.95
C ASN A 559 25.68 21.43 3.37
N GLU A 560 24.97 20.44 3.87
CA GLU A 560 24.18 20.54 5.11
C GLU A 560 24.71 19.64 6.24
N GLY A 561 25.75 18.85 5.97
CA GLY A 561 26.29 17.85 6.90
C GLY A 561 25.60 16.49 6.78
N ALA A 562 26.30 15.45 7.19
CA ALA A 562 25.77 14.11 7.30
C ALA A 562 24.72 14.02 8.44
N TYR A 563 23.90 12.97 8.41
CA TYR A 563 22.99 12.70 9.53
C TYR A 563 23.81 12.41 10.81
N GLU A 564 23.24 12.74 11.99
CA GLU A 564 23.97 12.77 13.27
C GLU A 564 24.69 11.45 13.59
N THR A 565 24.05 10.32 13.32
CA THR A 565 24.55 8.97 13.64
C THR A 565 25.28 8.29 12.48
N PHE A 566 25.81 9.06 11.55
CA PHE A 566 26.50 8.54 10.37
C PHE A 566 27.75 7.73 10.70
N GLN A 567 28.54 8.20 11.67
CA GLN A 567 29.79 7.53 12.04
C GLN A 567 29.54 6.12 12.60
N GLY A 568 30.33 5.15 12.14
CA GLY A 568 30.18 3.74 12.50
C GLY A 568 29.20 2.95 11.62
N SER A 569 28.37 3.64 10.81
CA SER A 569 27.47 2.98 9.86
C SER A 569 28.25 2.26 8.74
N PRO A 570 27.65 1.27 8.06
CA PRO A 570 28.24 0.67 6.86
C PRO A 570 28.63 1.70 5.80
N ALA A 571 27.78 2.70 5.54
CA ALA A 571 28.06 3.75 4.57
C ALA A 571 29.31 4.58 4.94
N SER A 572 29.58 4.82 6.22
CA SER A 572 30.79 5.51 6.69
C SER A 572 32.08 4.71 6.39
N LYS A 573 31.94 3.41 6.15
CA LYS A 573 33.01 2.52 5.73
C LYS A 573 33.05 2.33 4.20
N GLY A 574 32.14 2.99 3.47
CA GLY A 574 31.99 2.87 2.02
C GLY A 574 31.25 1.61 1.57
N LEU A 575 30.49 0.98 2.46
CA LEU A 575 29.67 -0.18 2.17
C LEU A 575 28.22 0.27 1.89
N LEU A 576 27.78 0.07 0.66
CA LEU A 576 26.42 0.34 0.22
C LEU A 576 25.55 -0.94 0.27
N GLN A 577 24.27 -0.83 -0.03
CA GLN A 577 23.37 -1.97 0.07
C GLN A 577 23.78 -3.17 -0.80
N PRO A 578 24.24 -3.02 -2.07
CA PRO A 578 24.74 -4.15 -2.84
C PRO A 578 25.92 -4.88 -2.17
N ASP A 579 26.81 -4.12 -1.48
CA ASP A 579 27.95 -4.70 -0.77
C ASP A 579 27.50 -5.56 0.42
N LEU A 580 26.46 -5.13 1.15
CA LEU A 580 25.84 -5.89 2.26
C LEU A 580 25.11 -7.16 1.79
N TRP A 581 24.75 -7.22 0.51
CA TRP A 581 24.19 -8.42 -0.14
C TRP A 581 25.25 -9.25 -0.85
N SER A 582 26.52 -8.79 -0.90
CA SER A 582 27.60 -9.42 -1.65
C SER A 582 27.27 -9.58 -3.14
N VAL A 583 26.58 -8.60 -3.74
CA VAL A 583 26.16 -8.56 -5.13
C VAL A 583 26.86 -7.42 -5.87
N LYS A 584 27.36 -7.69 -7.08
CA LYS A 584 27.84 -6.66 -7.99
C LYS A 584 26.68 -6.11 -8.84
N PRO A 585 26.45 -4.78 -8.85
CA PRO A 585 25.48 -4.17 -9.74
C PRO A 585 25.73 -4.47 -11.22
N ILE A 586 24.65 -4.64 -12.00
CA ILE A 586 24.76 -4.84 -13.46
C ILE A 586 25.46 -3.63 -14.10
N THR A 587 25.09 -2.43 -13.73
CA THR A 587 25.64 -1.17 -14.26
C THR A 587 27.12 -0.97 -13.88
N GLU A 588 27.58 -1.55 -12.77
CA GLU A 588 29.00 -1.58 -12.40
C GLU A 588 29.78 -2.54 -13.30
N VAL A 589 29.22 -3.73 -13.55
CA VAL A 589 29.83 -4.73 -14.44
C VAL A 589 29.92 -4.23 -15.88
N GLU A 590 28.88 -3.55 -16.35
CA GLU A 590 28.80 -2.96 -17.69
C GLU A 590 29.53 -1.60 -17.82
N GLY A 591 29.99 -1.02 -16.71
CA GLY A 591 30.67 0.27 -16.68
C GLY A 591 29.79 1.48 -17.03
N THR A 592 28.46 1.34 -16.86
CA THR A 592 27.50 2.41 -17.18
C THR A 592 27.24 3.37 -16.02
N LEU A 593 27.49 2.96 -14.76
CA LEU A 593 27.47 3.80 -13.57
C LEU A 593 28.75 3.63 -12.75
N ASP A 594 29.27 4.73 -12.21
CA ASP A 594 30.52 4.76 -11.43
C ASP A 594 30.28 4.47 -9.94
N TRP A 595 30.07 3.21 -9.60
CA TRP A 595 29.85 2.74 -8.24
C TRP A 595 31.06 2.95 -7.31
N PRO A 596 32.34 2.77 -7.75
CA PRO A 596 33.51 3.08 -6.92
C PRO A 596 33.52 4.52 -6.43
N THR A 597 33.33 5.49 -7.31
CA THR A 597 33.23 6.91 -6.95
C THR A 597 32.04 7.17 -6.03
N LEU A 598 30.90 6.49 -6.23
CA LEU A 598 29.74 6.64 -5.35
C LEU A 598 30.03 6.14 -3.93
N ARG A 599 30.70 4.99 -3.77
CA ARG A 599 31.15 4.47 -2.47
C ARG A 599 32.08 5.46 -1.75
N ASP A 600 33.00 6.09 -2.49
CA ASP A 600 33.89 7.12 -1.93
C ASP A 600 33.17 8.41 -1.52
N LYS A 601 32.14 8.82 -2.28
CA LYS A 601 31.25 9.92 -1.89
C LYS A 601 30.48 9.56 -0.61
N ALA A 602 29.89 8.36 -0.54
CA ALA A 602 29.14 7.88 0.61
C ALA A 602 30.01 7.83 1.88
N ARG A 603 31.25 7.37 1.77
CA ARG A 603 32.21 7.34 2.90
C ARG A 603 32.46 8.72 3.52
N ARG A 604 32.39 9.80 2.73
CA ARG A 604 32.54 11.18 3.22
C ARG A 604 31.33 11.70 3.95
N GLY A 605 30.13 11.21 3.64
CA GLY A 605 28.90 11.58 4.31
C GLY A 605 27.64 11.35 3.48
N MET A 606 26.59 10.96 4.14
CA MET A 606 25.22 10.88 3.59
C MET A 606 24.27 11.70 4.49
N ARG A 607 23.29 12.36 3.89
CA ARG A 607 22.26 13.11 4.63
C ARG A 607 21.22 12.21 5.26
N ASN A 608 21.00 11.04 4.68
CA ASN A 608 19.96 10.09 5.06
C ASN A 608 20.59 8.75 5.43
N SER A 609 20.15 8.13 6.51
CA SER A 609 20.59 6.80 6.91
C SER A 609 20.01 5.71 6.01
N LEU A 610 18.80 5.89 5.51
CA LEU A 610 18.07 4.96 4.65
C LEU A 610 17.32 5.74 3.56
N LEU A 611 17.10 5.12 2.39
CA LEU A 611 16.65 5.83 1.19
C LEU A 611 15.50 5.13 0.46
N VAL A 612 15.52 3.82 0.31
CA VAL A 612 14.60 3.06 -0.57
C VAL A 612 13.77 2.08 0.23
N ALA A 613 12.46 2.19 0.09
CA ALA A 613 11.46 1.35 0.75
C ALA A 613 10.19 1.28 -0.11
N PRO A 614 10.06 0.32 -1.03
CA PRO A 614 8.86 0.18 -1.86
C PRO A 614 7.65 -0.20 -1.02
N MET A 615 6.76 0.79 -0.82
CA MET A 615 5.50 0.68 -0.10
C MET A 615 4.38 0.20 -1.04
N PRO A 616 3.20 -0.23 -0.51
CA PRO A 616 2.13 -0.81 -1.34
C PRO A 616 1.48 0.15 -2.34
N THR A 617 1.50 1.46 -2.11
CA THR A 617 0.90 2.52 -2.97
C THR A 617 -0.59 2.37 -3.28
N ALA A 618 -1.38 1.69 -2.44
CA ALA A 618 -2.75 1.28 -2.74
C ALA A 618 -3.69 2.41 -3.20
N SER A 619 -3.65 3.60 -2.60
CA SER A 619 -4.49 4.73 -3.04
C SER A 619 -3.78 5.72 -3.94
N THR A 620 -2.47 5.91 -3.79
CA THR A 620 -1.71 6.82 -4.63
C THR A 620 -1.58 6.31 -6.07
N SER A 621 -1.47 4.99 -6.26
CA SER A 621 -1.52 4.38 -7.59
C SER A 621 -2.89 4.55 -8.26
N GLN A 622 -4.00 4.45 -7.51
CA GLN A 622 -5.33 4.72 -8.02
C GLN A 622 -5.49 6.17 -8.49
N ILE A 623 -4.96 7.14 -7.72
CA ILE A 623 -4.98 8.56 -8.11
C ILE A 623 -4.25 8.75 -9.44
N LEU A 624 -3.07 8.19 -9.60
CA LEU A 624 -2.28 8.35 -10.82
C LEU A 624 -2.77 7.48 -11.99
N GLY A 625 -3.63 6.49 -11.71
CA GLY A 625 -4.19 5.57 -12.72
C GLY A 625 -3.21 4.49 -13.16
N TYR A 626 -2.35 4.01 -12.23
CA TYR A 626 -1.36 2.96 -12.47
C TYR A 626 -1.59 1.76 -11.55
N THR A 627 -0.89 0.67 -11.81
CA THR A 627 -0.87 -0.52 -10.94
C THR A 627 -0.12 -0.24 -9.64
N GLU A 628 -0.46 -1.00 -8.60
CA GLU A 628 0.13 -0.85 -7.28
C GLU A 628 1.58 -1.31 -7.28
N CYS A 629 2.47 -0.48 -6.76
CA CYS A 629 3.88 -0.78 -6.49
C CYS A 629 4.54 -1.62 -7.60
N PHE A 630 5.01 -2.81 -7.25
CA PHE A 630 5.63 -3.80 -8.13
C PHE A 630 4.76 -5.05 -8.32
N GLU A 631 3.45 -4.96 -8.04
CA GLU A 631 2.55 -6.11 -8.10
C GLU A 631 2.06 -6.39 -9.52
N PRO A 632 1.88 -7.68 -9.88
CA PRO A 632 1.15 -8.03 -11.09
C PRO A 632 -0.35 -7.75 -10.91
N MET A 633 -1.05 -7.59 -12.01
CA MET A 633 -2.50 -7.42 -11.99
C MET A 633 -3.19 -8.69 -11.46
N THR A 634 -4.14 -8.54 -10.55
CA THR A 634 -4.90 -9.66 -10.00
C THR A 634 -5.99 -10.16 -10.93
N SER A 635 -6.44 -9.32 -11.84
CA SER A 635 -7.45 -9.66 -12.86
C SER A 635 -7.36 -8.66 -14.02
N ASN A 636 -7.62 -9.10 -15.25
CA ASN A 636 -7.71 -8.22 -16.40
C ASN A 636 -9.12 -7.62 -16.59
N ILE A 637 -10.12 -8.18 -15.93
CA ILE A 637 -11.49 -7.64 -15.86
C ILE A 637 -12.01 -7.80 -14.44
N TYR A 638 -12.54 -6.74 -13.85
CA TYR A 638 -13.14 -6.79 -12.52
C TYR A 638 -14.35 -5.87 -12.41
N ALA A 639 -15.29 -6.24 -11.55
CA ALA A 639 -16.42 -5.41 -11.23
C ALA A 639 -16.06 -4.41 -10.12
N ARG A 640 -16.42 -3.14 -10.31
CA ARG A 640 -16.26 -2.09 -9.33
C ARG A 640 -17.63 -1.56 -8.91
N ARG A 641 -17.98 -1.72 -7.64
CA ARG A 641 -19.21 -1.19 -7.08
C ARG A 641 -19.02 0.26 -6.65
N THR A 642 -19.96 1.11 -7.07
CA THR A 642 -20.09 2.51 -6.66
C THR A 642 -21.50 2.78 -6.19
N LEU A 643 -21.78 3.98 -5.68
CA LEU A 643 -23.15 4.38 -5.31
C LEU A 643 -24.11 4.37 -6.52
N ALA A 644 -23.59 4.49 -7.72
CA ALA A 644 -24.40 4.54 -8.96
C ALA A 644 -24.59 3.17 -9.62
N GLY A 645 -24.00 2.11 -9.08
CA GLY A 645 -24.10 0.78 -9.65
C GLY A 645 -22.76 0.04 -9.72
N GLU A 646 -22.78 -1.11 -10.39
CA GLU A 646 -21.62 -1.96 -10.60
C GLU A 646 -21.07 -1.72 -12.01
N PHE A 647 -19.78 -1.38 -12.10
CA PHE A 647 -19.09 -1.11 -13.35
C PHE A 647 -18.05 -2.20 -13.61
N VAL A 648 -17.94 -2.65 -14.85
CA VAL A 648 -16.88 -3.54 -15.29
C VAL A 648 -15.70 -2.70 -15.75
N VAL A 649 -14.52 -2.93 -15.18
CA VAL A 649 -13.27 -2.27 -15.55
C VAL A 649 -12.37 -3.28 -16.22
N VAL A 650 -11.82 -2.93 -17.38
CA VAL A 650 -10.91 -3.79 -18.16
C VAL A 650 -9.50 -3.21 -18.09
N ASN A 651 -8.50 -4.10 -18.04
CA ASN A 651 -7.11 -3.71 -18.23
C ASN A 651 -6.95 -2.97 -19.56
N ARG A 652 -6.61 -1.68 -19.50
CA ARG A 652 -6.54 -0.80 -20.69
C ARG A 652 -5.56 -1.31 -21.74
N TYR A 653 -4.42 -1.87 -21.33
CA TYR A 653 -3.40 -2.36 -22.27
C TYR A 653 -3.88 -3.61 -23.01
N LEU A 654 -4.55 -4.54 -22.31
CA LEU A 654 -5.18 -5.70 -22.93
C LEU A 654 -6.29 -5.27 -23.88
N LEU A 655 -7.13 -4.33 -23.45
CA LEU A 655 -8.23 -3.83 -24.28
C LEU A 655 -7.71 -3.20 -25.57
N ASP A 656 -6.69 -2.33 -25.47
CA ASP A 656 -6.06 -1.69 -26.63
C ASP A 656 -5.45 -2.73 -27.59
N ASP A 657 -4.78 -3.75 -27.05
CA ASP A 657 -4.21 -4.85 -27.87
C ASP A 657 -5.29 -5.66 -28.57
N LEU A 658 -6.35 -6.05 -27.86
CA LEU A 658 -7.44 -6.83 -28.44
C LEU A 658 -8.24 -6.04 -29.47
N MET A 659 -8.42 -4.72 -29.26
CA MET A 659 -9.07 -3.85 -30.25
C MET A 659 -8.20 -3.68 -31.49
N ARG A 660 -6.90 -3.46 -31.34
CA ARG A 660 -5.95 -3.36 -32.46
C ARG A 660 -5.89 -4.63 -33.30
N LEU A 661 -6.06 -5.80 -32.67
CA LEU A 661 -6.12 -7.09 -33.34
C LEU A 661 -7.52 -7.39 -33.93
N GLY A 662 -8.53 -6.55 -33.68
CA GLY A 662 -9.90 -6.78 -34.10
C GLY A 662 -10.62 -7.93 -33.39
N LEU A 663 -10.11 -8.34 -32.23
CA LEU A 663 -10.61 -9.48 -31.45
C LEU A 663 -11.64 -9.08 -30.37
N TRP A 664 -11.66 -7.80 -29.96
CA TRP A 664 -12.53 -7.37 -28.86
C TRP A 664 -14.01 -7.46 -29.27
N SER A 665 -14.76 -8.26 -28.54
CA SER A 665 -16.20 -8.48 -28.75
C SER A 665 -16.90 -8.73 -27.41
N GLU A 666 -18.22 -8.62 -27.40
CA GLU A 666 -19.00 -8.96 -26.21
C GLU A 666 -18.79 -10.41 -25.80
N GLU A 667 -18.72 -11.34 -26.78
CA GLU A 667 -18.47 -12.75 -26.53
C GLU A 667 -17.10 -12.98 -25.86
N LEU A 668 -16.02 -12.36 -26.39
CA LEU A 668 -14.69 -12.47 -25.80
C LEU A 668 -14.66 -11.87 -24.40
N LYS A 669 -15.31 -10.73 -24.18
CA LYS A 669 -15.45 -10.11 -22.86
C LYS A 669 -16.11 -11.08 -21.86
N GLN A 670 -17.19 -11.73 -22.25
CA GLN A 670 -17.88 -12.72 -21.40
C GLN A 670 -16.99 -13.93 -21.11
N LYS A 671 -16.20 -14.42 -22.06
CA LYS A 671 -15.20 -15.50 -21.84
C LYS A 671 -14.18 -15.09 -20.78
N ILE A 672 -13.61 -13.88 -20.87
CA ILE A 672 -12.64 -13.37 -19.90
C ILE A 672 -13.28 -13.21 -18.50
N ILE A 673 -14.51 -12.70 -18.42
CA ILE A 673 -15.29 -12.62 -17.16
C ILE A 673 -15.53 -14.01 -16.56
N ALA A 674 -15.91 -14.98 -17.39
CA ALA A 674 -16.15 -16.37 -16.95
C ALA A 674 -14.88 -17.00 -16.34
N GLN A 675 -13.70 -16.64 -16.86
CA GLN A 675 -12.40 -17.08 -16.37
C GLN A 675 -11.83 -16.16 -15.28
N ASN A 676 -12.65 -15.33 -14.60
CA ASN A 676 -12.20 -14.42 -13.52
C ASN A 676 -11.16 -13.40 -13.93
N GLY A 677 -11.20 -12.97 -15.19
CA GLY A 677 -10.25 -12.01 -15.76
C GLY A 677 -8.95 -12.63 -16.26
N SER A 678 -8.84 -13.95 -16.30
CA SER A 678 -7.77 -14.64 -17.00
C SER A 678 -7.98 -14.62 -18.52
N VAL A 679 -6.89 -14.49 -19.25
CA VAL A 679 -6.86 -14.64 -20.72
C VAL A 679 -6.22 -15.95 -21.16
N MET A 680 -5.69 -16.71 -20.21
CA MET A 680 -4.99 -17.97 -20.47
C MET A 680 -5.94 -19.03 -21.02
N GLY A 681 -5.52 -19.72 -22.09
CA GLY A 681 -6.30 -20.80 -22.71
C GLY A 681 -7.47 -20.34 -23.60
N ILE A 682 -7.69 -19.04 -23.77
CA ILE A 682 -8.67 -18.52 -24.73
C ILE A 682 -8.05 -18.57 -26.12
N LYS A 683 -8.55 -19.50 -26.96
CA LYS A 683 -7.97 -19.81 -28.26
C LYS A 683 -7.90 -18.66 -29.25
N GLU A 684 -8.81 -17.71 -29.13
CA GLU A 684 -8.88 -16.52 -29.99
C GLU A 684 -7.77 -15.50 -29.68
N ILE A 685 -7.20 -15.55 -28.48
CA ILE A 685 -6.15 -14.62 -28.05
C ILE A 685 -4.76 -15.21 -28.37
N PRO A 686 -3.89 -14.50 -29.09
CA PRO A 686 -2.53 -14.95 -29.37
C PRO A 686 -1.75 -15.28 -28.10
N GLU A 687 -0.88 -16.29 -28.17
CA GLU A 687 -0.13 -16.80 -27.00
C GLU A 687 0.77 -15.72 -26.35
N ASP A 688 1.42 -14.88 -27.16
CA ASP A 688 2.23 -13.78 -26.65
C ASP A 688 1.42 -12.77 -25.83
N ILE A 689 0.17 -12.51 -26.20
CA ILE A 689 -0.78 -11.68 -25.45
C ILE A 689 -1.20 -12.41 -24.17
N GLN A 690 -1.49 -13.70 -24.24
CA GLN A 690 -1.85 -14.48 -23.05
C GLN A 690 -0.72 -14.46 -22.02
N LEU A 691 0.53 -14.67 -22.43
CA LEU A 691 1.69 -14.66 -21.54
C LEU A 691 1.96 -13.28 -20.94
N LEU A 692 1.75 -12.20 -21.72
CA LEU A 692 1.96 -10.83 -21.26
C LEU A 692 0.97 -10.43 -20.17
N TYR A 693 -0.29 -10.88 -20.26
CA TYR A 693 -1.37 -10.48 -19.36
C TYR A 693 -1.77 -11.58 -18.36
N LYS A 694 -0.84 -12.46 -18.00
CA LYS A 694 -1.01 -13.36 -16.86
C LYS A 694 -1.37 -12.59 -15.61
N THR A 695 -2.36 -13.10 -14.87
CA THR A 695 -2.74 -12.55 -13.57
C THR A 695 -1.77 -13.01 -12.48
N SER A 696 -1.79 -12.34 -11.33
CA SER A 696 -0.98 -12.72 -10.16
C SER A 696 -1.20 -14.16 -9.68
N TRP A 697 -2.35 -14.75 -9.99
CA TRP A 697 -2.71 -16.12 -9.66
C TRP A 697 -2.06 -17.16 -10.58
N GLU A 698 -1.72 -16.76 -11.80
CA GLU A 698 -1.15 -17.62 -12.86
C GLU A 698 0.37 -17.54 -12.92
N ILE A 699 0.95 -16.42 -12.44
CA ILE A 699 2.40 -16.27 -12.32
C ILE A 699 2.89 -17.17 -11.19
N ARG A 700 3.94 -17.94 -11.45
CA ARG A 700 4.58 -18.75 -10.41
C ARG A 700 5.13 -17.84 -9.31
N GLN A 701 4.74 -18.07 -8.06
CA GLN A 701 5.14 -17.22 -6.94
C GLN A 701 6.67 -17.18 -6.73
N ARG A 702 7.37 -18.21 -7.14
CA ARG A 702 8.82 -18.22 -7.19
C ARG A 702 9.37 -17.06 -8.03
N VAL A 703 8.75 -16.72 -9.16
CA VAL A 703 9.18 -15.59 -10.00
C VAL A 703 9.07 -14.26 -9.27
N LEU A 704 7.97 -14.05 -8.52
CA LEU A 704 7.80 -12.83 -7.72
C LEU A 704 8.85 -12.74 -6.61
N ILE A 705 9.19 -13.85 -5.97
CA ILE A 705 10.24 -13.92 -4.96
C ILE A 705 11.62 -13.69 -5.60
N ASP A 706 11.91 -14.28 -6.75
CA ASP A 706 13.17 -14.09 -7.47
C ASP A 706 13.32 -12.62 -7.94
N MET A 707 12.23 -11.98 -8.40
CA MET A 707 12.21 -10.54 -8.68
C MET A 707 12.46 -9.70 -7.43
N ALA A 708 11.86 -10.08 -6.30
CA ALA A 708 12.08 -9.40 -5.02
C ALA A 708 13.54 -9.54 -4.56
N ALA A 709 14.15 -10.70 -4.76
CA ALA A 709 15.57 -10.94 -4.49
C ALA A 709 16.49 -10.18 -5.46
N GLY A 710 16.12 -10.10 -6.75
CA GLY A 710 16.90 -9.37 -7.75
C GLY A 710 16.98 -7.85 -7.49
N ARG A 711 15.88 -7.23 -7.00
CA ARG A 711 15.88 -5.81 -6.61
C ARG A 711 16.34 -5.56 -5.17
N GLY A 712 16.35 -6.59 -4.31
CA GLY A 712 16.70 -6.51 -2.89
C GLY A 712 18.05 -5.82 -2.60
N PRO A 713 19.13 -6.06 -3.37
CA PRO A 713 20.41 -5.38 -3.21
C PRO A 713 20.38 -3.87 -3.41
N PHE A 714 19.28 -3.31 -3.90
CA PHE A 714 19.09 -1.87 -4.12
C PHE A 714 17.98 -1.28 -3.24
N ILE A 715 17.53 -2.04 -2.23
CA ILE A 715 16.54 -1.64 -1.25
C ILE A 715 17.18 -1.68 0.14
N CYS A 716 17.58 -0.51 0.63
CA CYS A 716 18.26 -0.44 1.94
C CYS A 716 17.31 -0.72 3.12
N GLN A 717 16.03 -0.46 2.99
CA GLN A 717 15.00 -0.91 3.94
C GLN A 717 14.45 -2.29 3.54
N SER A 718 13.15 -2.43 3.28
CA SER A 718 12.54 -3.65 2.80
C SER A 718 11.47 -3.34 1.74
N GLN A 719 10.60 -4.29 1.45
CA GLN A 719 9.57 -4.21 0.42
C GLN A 719 8.29 -4.93 0.86
N SER A 720 7.13 -4.35 0.56
CA SER A 720 5.82 -4.91 0.90
C SER A 720 5.43 -6.02 -0.08
N LEU A 721 6.01 -7.21 0.11
CA LEU A 721 5.86 -8.34 -0.82
C LEU A 721 4.59 -9.13 -0.53
N ASN A 722 3.53 -8.94 -1.33
CA ASN A 722 2.37 -9.82 -1.34
C ASN A 722 2.65 -11.09 -2.16
N LEU A 723 2.13 -12.22 -1.68
CA LEU A 723 2.20 -13.51 -2.37
C LEU A 723 0.79 -14.04 -2.60
N PHE A 724 0.58 -14.72 -3.74
CA PHE A 724 -0.73 -15.09 -4.22
C PHE A 724 -0.81 -16.60 -4.44
N MET A 725 -1.74 -17.25 -3.77
CA MET A 725 -1.92 -18.70 -3.91
C MET A 725 -3.41 -19.06 -3.90
N GLU A 726 -3.93 -19.50 -5.03
CA GLU A 726 -5.35 -19.81 -5.18
C GLU A 726 -5.80 -20.91 -4.24
N SER A 727 -5.02 -22.00 -4.14
CA SER A 727 -5.29 -23.15 -3.29
C SER A 727 -4.06 -23.46 -2.44
N PRO A 728 -3.90 -22.80 -1.28
CA PRO A 728 -2.76 -23.00 -0.43
C PRO A 728 -2.77 -24.39 0.24
N THR A 729 -1.59 -25.03 0.25
CA THR A 729 -1.31 -26.25 1.02
C THR A 729 -0.06 -26.05 1.84
N TYR A 730 0.11 -26.79 2.93
CA TYR A 730 1.31 -26.68 3.79
C TYR A 730 2.60 -26.86 2.99
N ALA A 731 2.66 -27.85 2.10
CA ALA A 731 3.83 -28.10 1.27
C ALA A 731 4.19 -26.94 0.33
N LYS A 732 3.17 -26.39 -0.37
CA LYS A 732 3.36 -25.24 -1.26
C LYS A 732 3.79 -23.99 -0.50
N LEU A 733 3.13 -23.69 0.62
CA LEU A 733 3.46 -22.54 1.45
C LEU A 733 4.84 -22.67 2.07
N THR A 734 5.17 -23.84 2.61
CA THR A 734 6.51 -24.09 3.17
C THR A 734 7.59 -23.89 2.10
N SER A 735 7.44 -24.52 0.93
CA SER A 735 8.39 -24.34 -0.18
C SER A 735 8.55 -22.87 -0.58
N MET A 736 7.45 -22.13 -0.68
CA MET A 736 7.44 -20.72 -1.04
C MET A 736 8.17 -19.84 0.01
N HIS A 737 7.84 -19.99 1.28
CA HIS A 737 8.45 -19.20 2.34
C HIS A 737 9.93 -19.55 2.57
N PHE A 738 10.28 -20.83 2.46
CA PHE A 738 11.69 -21.25 2.51
C PHE A 738 12.50 -20.74 1.33
N HIS A 739 11.90 -20.65 0.15
CA HIS A 739 12.56 -20.04 -0.99
C HIS A 739 12.85 -18.55 -0.72
N ALA A 740 11.87 -17.79 -0.19
CA ALA A 740 12.03 -16.39 0.18
C ALA A 740 13.15 -16.19 1.24
N TRP A 741 13.17 -17.04 2.26
CA TRP A 741 14.21 -17.02 3.29
C TRP A 741 15.61 -17.34 2.72
N LYS A 742 15.72 -18.39 1.92
CA LYS A 742 17.01 -18.81 1.28
C LYS A 742 17.52 -17.76 0.29
N GLN A 743 16.66 -16.97 -0.34
CA GLN A 743 17.04 -15.82 -1.15
C GLN A 743 17.53 -14.63 -0.31
N GLY A 744 17.50 -14.70 1.00
CA GLY A 744 17.99 -13.67 1.91
C GLY A 744 17.13 -12.41 1.95
N LEU A 745 15.84 -12.51 1.66
CA LEU A 745 14.89 -11.40 1.78
C LEU A 745 14.75 -10.96 3.25
N LYS A 746 14.52 -9.66 3.46
CA LYS A 746 14.21 -9.09 4.77
C LYS A 746 12.72 -9.31 5.10
N THR A 747 11.82 -9.05 4.16
CA THR A 747 10.39 -9.38 4.21
C THR A 747 10.13 -10.57 3.30
N GLY A 748 9.70 -11.69 3.88
CA GLY A 748 9.37 -12.90 3.13
C GLY A 748 7.92 -12.89 2.61
N CYS A 749 7.00 -12.32 3.40
CA CYS A 749 5.60 -12.20 3.01
C CYS A 749 4.92 -11.08 3.80
N TYR A 750 4.29 -10.14 3.08
CA TYR A 750 3.36 -9.18 3.66
C TYR A 750 2.00 -9.86 3.84
N TYR A 751 1.13 -9.87 2.87
CA TYR A 751 -0.07 -10.68 2.91
C TYR A 751 0.07 -11.94 2.06
N LEU A 752 -0.41 -13.06 2.59
CA LEU A 752 -0.77 -14.20 1.77
C LEU A 752 -2.18 -13.98 1.22
N ARG A 753 -2.29 -13.80 -0.08
CA ARG A 753 -3.57 -13.66 -0.77
C ARG A 753 -4.03 -15.04 -1.25
N SER A 754 -5.26 -15.44 -0.91
CA SER A 754 -5.87 -16.69 -1.35
C SER A 754 -7.22 -16.42 -1.99
N LYS A 755 -7.66 -17.28 -2.92
CA LYS A 755 -9.01 -17.20 -3.49
C LYS A 755 -9.99 -18.01 -2.63
N ALA A 756 -11.24 -17.56 -2.54
CA ALA A 756 -12.31 -18.31 -1.88
C ALA A 756 -12.68 -19.57 -2.69
N PRO A 757 -13.02 -20.70 -2.03
CA PRO A 757 -13.43 -21.93 -2.75
C PRO A 757 -14.76 -21.84 -3.46
N VAL A 758 -15.65 -21.00 -2.95
CA VAL A 758 -16.98 -20.81 -3.54
C VAL A 758 -17.03 -19.40 -4.10
N MET A 759 -17.04 -19.27 -5.42
CA MET A 759 -17.33 -18.01 -6.06
C MET A 759 -18.83 -17.72 -5.97
N ALA A 760 -19.19 -16.47 -5.68
CA ALA A 760 -20.57 -16.01 -5.84
C ALA A 760 -21.04 -16.37 -7.27
N GLN A 761 -22.23 -16.94 -7.39
CA GLN A 761 -22.80 -17.24 -8.69
C GLN A 761 -22.82 -15.96 -9.53
N LYS A 762 -22.20 -16.03 -10.71
CA LYS A 762 -22.18 -14.92 -11.66
C LYS A 762 -23.49 -14.93 -12.43
N PHE A 763 -24.50 -14.23 -11.93
CA PHE A 763 -25.84 -14.17 -12.56
C PHE A 763 -25.88 -13.46 -13.93
N THR A 764 -24.78 -12.90 -14.40
CA THR A 764 -24.69 -12.13 -15.65
C THR A 764 -24.03 -12.86 -16.81
N ILE A 765 -23.70 -14.14 -16.67
CA ILE A 765 -23.04 -14.93 -17.73
C ILE A 765 -24.09 -15.77 -18.45
N ASP A 766 -24.06 -15.75 -19.80
CA ASP A 766 -24.90 -16.65 -20.64
C ASP A 766 -24.57 -18.11 -20.29
N PRO A 767 -25.55 -18.91 -19.87
CA PRO A 767 -25.34 -20.31 -19.45
C PRO A 767 -24.64 -21.19 -20.51
N ARG A 768 -24.75 -20.83 -21.80
CA ARG A 768 -24.09 -21.53 -22.91
C ARG A 768 -22.56 -21.41 -22.92
N LEU A 769 -22.00 -20.43 -22.23
CA LEU A 769 -20.55 -20.19 -22.13
C LEU A 769 -19.91 -20.93 -20.95
N GLN A 770 -20.69 -21.47 -20.01
CA GLN A 770 -20.23 -22.26 -18.88
C GLN A 770 -19.88 -23.71 -19.21
N ALA A 771 -20.30 -24.21 -20.36
CA ALA A 771 -20.22 -25.64 -20.74
C ALA A 771 -18.85 -26.07 -21.32
N GLY A 772 -17.82 -25.21 -21.32
CA GLY A 772 -16.49 -25.49 -21.91
C GLY A 772 -15.46 -26.17 -21.00
N GLY A 773 -15.80 -26.48 -19.76
CA GLY A 773 -14.90 -27.16 -18.82
C GLY A 773 -15.37 -28.62 -18.67
N THR A 774 -14.64 -29.58 -19.23
CA THR A 774 -14.83 -31.01 -19.06
C THR A 774 -14.92 -31.41 -17.59
N MET A 775 -16.15 -31.57 -17.08
CA MET A 775 -16.42 -32.50 -15.98
C MET A 775 -17.11 -33.73 -16.60
N THR A 776 -16.39 -34.82 -16.68
CA THR A 776 -17.00 -36.15 -16.80
C THR A 776 -17.64 -36.46 -15.44
N ALA A 777 -18.93 -36.18 -15.33
CA ALA A 777 -19.78 -36.80 -14.33
C ALA A 777 -20.65 -37.84 -15.07
N ASN A 778 -20.34 -39.08 -14.85
CA ASN A 778 -21.28 -40.17 -15.17
C ASN A 778 -22.51 -39.97 -14.29
N VAL A 779 -23.61 -39.71 -14.91
CA VAL A 779 -24.95 -39.91 -14.33
C VAL A 779 -25.46 -41.21 -14.90
N ASP A 780 -25.37 -42.25 -14.11
CA ASP A 780 -26.23 -43.43 -14.34
C ASP A 780 -27.50 -43.22 -13.55
N ASP A 781 -28.57 -43.15 -14.29
CA ASP A 781 -29.96 -43.18 -13.87
C ASP A 781 -30.32 -44.63 -13.56
N ASP A 782 -30.66 -44.96 -12.32
CA ASP A 782 -31.53 -46.09 -12.06
C ASP A 782 -32.28 -45.89 -10.73
N SER A 783 -33.59 -45.90 -10.88
CA SER A 783 -34.59 -46.06 -9.86
C SER A 783 -34.53 -47.47 -9.28
N ASP A 784 -34.51 -47.68 -7.95
CA ASP A 784 -35.54 -48.47 -7.29
C ASP A 784 -35.35 -48.51 -5.76
N SER A 785 -36.45 -48.80 -5.17
CA SER A 785 -36.86 -48.95 -3.78
C SER A 785 -35.98 -49.83 -2.85
N GLY A 786 -35.95 -49.51 -1.57
CA GLY A 786 -36.12 -50.52 -0.53
C GLY A 786 -35.01 -50.65 0.53
N GLU A 787 -35.42 -50.38 1.73
CA GLU A 787 -35.05 -51.04 3.00
C GLU A 787 -33.74 -50.67 3.73
N GLU A 788 -33.99 -50.42 5.01
CA GLU A 788 -33.07 -50.22 6.11
C GLU A 788 -32.00 -51.26 6.28
N SER A 789 -30.75 -50.84 6.42
CA SER A 789 -29.81 -51.43 7.37
C SER A 789 -28.65 -50.46 7.65
N SER A 790 -28.47 -50.17 8.91
CA SER A 790 -27.31 -49.44 9.44
C SER A 790 -26.04 -50.20 9.16
N PRO A 791 -24.96 -49.52 8.83
CA PRO A 791 -23.66 -49.96 9.20
C PRO A 791 -22.88 -48.91 10.00
N GLU A 792 -22.16 -49.41 10.90
CA GLU A 792 -21.19 -48.91 11.83
C GLU A 792 -20.42 -47.67 11.46
N ASP A 793 -20.29 -46.79 12.44
CA ASP A 793 -19.38 -45.69 12.59
C ASP A 793 -17.97 -45.92 12.03
N THR A 794 -17.68 -45.33 10.87
CA THR A 794 -16.31 -44.92 10.58
C THR A 794 -16.16 -43.45 10.98
N LYS A 795 -15.70 -43.22 12.18
CA LYS A 795 -15.31 -41.89 12.66
C LYS A 795 -14.25 -41.31 11.74
N VAL A 796 -14.69 -40.37 10.88
CA VAL A 796 -13.80 -39.38 10.27
C VAL A 796 -13.17 -38.57 11.42
N PRO A 797 -11.84 -38.42 11.51
CA PRO A 797 -11.22 -37.71 12.62
C PRO A 797 -11.81 -36.30 12.71
N ALA A 798 -12.20 -35.89 13.90
CA ALA A 798 -12.81 -34.59 14.19
C ALA A 798 -11.94 -33.39 13.73
N GLU A 799 -10.66 -33.62 13.51
CA GLU A 799 -9.70 -32.63 12.95
C GLU A 799 -9.95 -32.31 11.47
N MET A 800 -10.45 -33.26 10.65
CA MET A 800 -10.72 -33.01 9.21
C MET A 800 -12.02 -32.24 8.96
N THR A 801 -13.04 -32.39 9.79
CA THR A 801 -14.29 -31.65 9.70
C THR A 801 -14.10 -30.18 10.11
N SER A 802 -13.35 -29.96 11.20
CA SER A 802 -12.92 -28.63 11.65
C SER A 802 -12.07 -27.88 10.60
N PHE A 803 -11.25 -28.59 9.84
CA PHE A 803 -10.40 -27.98 8.79
C PHE A 803 -11.24 -27.47 7.59
N ARG A 804 -12.24 -28.20 7.14
CA ARG A 804 -13.14 -27.77 6.05
C ARG A 804 -14.01 -26.57 6.46
N GLU A 805 -14.51 -26.56 7.67
CA GLU A 805 -15.27 -25.45 8.22
C GLU A 805 -14.40 -24.21 8.45
N LYS A 806 -13.19 -24.36 8.94
CA LYS A 806 -12.20 -23.28 9.09
C LYS A 806 -11.78 -22.70 7.74
N LEU A 807 -11.61 -23.55 6.73
CA LEU A 807 -11.28 -23.11 5.37
C LEU A 807 -12.42 -22.29 4.73
N ALA A 808 -13.67 -22.66 4.98
CA ALA A 808 -14.84 -21.95 4.45
C ALA A 808 -15.04 -20.58 5.09
N ALA A 809 -14.84 -20.45 6.41
CA ALA A 809 -14.97 -19.20 7.14
C ALA A 809 -13.87 -18.19 6.78
N ALA A 810 -12.62 -18.64 6.66
CA ALA A 810 -11.48 -17.80 6.26
C ALA A 810 -11.65 -17.18 4.87
N ARG A 811 -12.31 -17.92 3.99
CA ARG A 811 -12.55 -17.50 2.62
C ARG A 811 -13.69 -16.49 2.52
N ALA A 812 -14.67 -16.55 3.42
CA ALA A 812 -15.75 -15.56 3.51
C ALA A 812 -15.22 -14.19 3.97
N ALA A 813 -14.25 -14.15 4.89
CA ALA A 813 -13.62 -12.91 5.38
C ALA A 813 -12.72 -12.25 4.32
N ALA A 814 -11.99 -13.05 3.52
CA ALA A 814 -11.18 -12.54 2.41
C ALA A 814 -12.04 -11.95 1.27
N LEU A 815 -13.30 -12.41 1.12
CA LEU A 815 -14.27 -11.88 0.16
C LEU A 815 -14.95 -10.60 0.63
N ALA A 816 -14.99 -10.31 1.93
CA ALA A 816 -15.59 -9.10 2.47
C ALA A 816 -14.78 -7.82 2.14
N GLY A 817 -13.64 -7.95 1.46
CA GLY A 817 -12.92 -6.80 0.86
C GLY A 817 -12.37 -5.82 1.89
N GLU A 818 -11.96 -6.28 3.05
CA GLU A 818 -11.14 -5.48 3.96
C GLU A 818 -9.74 -5.29 3.38
N THR A 819 -9.67 -4.58 2.25
CA THR A 819 -8.42 -3.96 1.83
C THR A 819 -8.04 -2.97 2.92
N CYS A 820 -6.90 -3.17 3.52
CA CYS A 820 -6.31 -2.23 4.47
C CYS A 820 -6.26 -0.85 3.81
N THR A 821 -7.23 0.01 4.15
CA THR A 821 -7.27 1.40 3.67
C THR A 821 -6.07 2.22 4.17
N MET A 822 -5.25 1.62 5.04
CA MET A 822 -4.04 2.20 5.61
C MET A 822 -2.77 1.92 4.79
N CYS A 823 -2.80 0.96 3.87
CA CYS A 823 -1.66 0.69 2.96
C CYS A 823 -1.55 1.69 1.81
N SER A 824 -2.14 2.87 1.96
CA SER A 824 -2.17 3.92 0.95
C SER A 824 -1.02 4.92 1.13
N SER A 825 0.18 4.47 1.38
CA SER A 825 1.37 5.31 1.29
C SER A 825 2.05 5.18 -0.04
#